data_ad3ace23bbe50f355439a2296d35c722
#
_entry.id   ad3ace23bbe50f355439a2296d35c722
#
_cell.length_a   1.000
_cell.length_b   1.000
_cell.length_c   1.000
_cell.angle_alpha   90.00
_cell.angle_beta   90.00
_cell.angle_gamma   90.00
#
_symmetry.space_group_name_H-M   'P 1'
#
loop_
_entity.id
_entity.type
_entity.pdbx_description
1 polymer ?
#
loop_
_entity_poly.entity_id
_entity_poly.type
_entity_poly.pdbx_seq_one_letter_code
_entity_poly.pdbx_strand_id
1 'polypeptide(L)'
;MPIRPGFHGWDHFRRALFEAARPLPALALVCFWLHEYDTAPEAARREPDQARSISIALAAQGLAADPAEVRVLPDRTPYLAATHHERALVRAHRSGEPSDIYLVRSRRAPDGNLLEISAVYNLSDTSAADERGLVVTDERAAWTIGQADRVHAVQLADVTGEPRPHGVEWTRFARVQNAITNFQDTGQLAGVGRRSFKLDPPRERVLLALTRDGLLVDSDAHRVRIADNAMLRDTTDAERILREQTPKKGRPGNLVTWAVDRMRAVPWFGDKKMQLLKALAFEASDQLDQIVSTVKSTDASEAVAEELGSLYAAPAAQGTDPETGWPPSPMKPMLDPPLKGEGKWASLEKDPFVGKNPGAPTPFVFSFIRTDRKRIYNQIFVTLWDPRQVELHPVSGTVEPRSATGETGTGEVPRRPEVMGRLVGGFNGGFQAVHGEFGMMADRVVYLPPKPFAATVAELADGSTGFGTWPESSPIPKEIVGLRQNMTPLIVDEVPNPYKRHWWGGVPPGWTQESRTVRSALCMTREGFVGYFYGAAIDPEVLSFAMQRARCVHGLHLDMNAGHTGLEFYRTAPRGKLPVPKRPLEDLWEARGNVPGMEGWEFMSRRMIRFMALMNFPRYVGTEQRDFFYLTLRNILPGEPIPASIIPPEPGEGAWRTQGLEQHGWPPAIATTNLRPEPTRPGTRVGIVKLDPRMVRAPRPGETGAKRVVEFRTPALGKDMANALWHGETSGFSVGHEPPEAQATRISAGYVASERGALAATAAIGIDRANMLFYARVTEGSKPGSDGALLRALLESLGCETMLFFPRPLGAELAAPGAEAPVGTPG
;
A
#
# COMPACT_ATOMS: atom_id res chain seq x y z
N MET A 1 -8.50 3.90 -55.36
CA MET A 1 -7.57 2.87 -54.86
C MET A 1 -7.66 2.88 -53.34
N PRO A 2 -8.21 1.85 -52.71
CA PRO A 2 -8.23 1.76 -51.25
C PRO A 2 -7.01 1.00 -50.75
N ILE A 3 -6.32 1.62 -49.83
CA ILE A 3 -5.15 1.05 -49.09
C ILE A 3 -5.70 0.02 -48.11
N ARG A 4 -5.31 -1.23 -48.28
CA ARG A 4 -5.55 -2.30 -47.31
C ARG A 4 -4.56 -2.15 -46.15
N PRO A 5 -5.00 -2.16 -44.87
CA PRO A 5 -4.07 -2.23 -43.73
C PRO A 5 -3.49 -3.64 -43.63
N GLY A 6 -2.17 -3.72 -43.64
CA GLY A 6 -1.43 -4.97 -43.56
C GLY A 6 -1.54 -5.65 -42.19
N PHE A 7 -1.90 -6.92 -42.21
CA PHE A 7 -2.01 -7.83 -41.06
C PHE A 7 -0.62 -8.34 -40.61
N HIS A 8 0.27 -7.47 -40.18
CA HIS A 8 1.55 -7.95 -39.56
C HIS A 8 1.47 -8.28 -38.09
N GLY A 9 0.42 -7.86 -37.37
CA GLY A 9 0.27 -8.15 -35.94
C GLY A 9 -0.16 -9.59 -35.64
N TRP A 10 -0.87 -10.26 -36.54
CA TRP A 10 -1.38 -11.63 -36.33
C TRP A 10 -0.29 -12.71 -36.44
N ASP A 11 0.72 -12.51 -37.23
CA ASP A 11 1.82 -13.48 -37.37
C ASP A 11 2.78 -13.43 -36.18
N HIS A 12 3.02 -12.27 -35.60
CA HIS A 12 3.74 -12.15 -34.33
C HIS A 12 2.95 -12.74 -33.15
N PHE A 13 1.65 -12.51 -33.10
CA PHE A 13 0.78 -13.09 -32.07
C PHE A 13 0.70 -14.62 -32.21
N ARG A 14 0.55 -15.16 -33.43
CA ARG A 14 0.57 -16.60 -33.69
C ARG A 14 1.93 -17.23 -33.33
N ARG A 15 3.06 -16.61 -33.65
CA ARG A 15 4.39 -17.09 -33.28
C ARG A 15 4.57 -17.09 -31.76
N ALA A 16 4.21 -16.02 -31.08
CA ALA A 16 4.25 -15.94 -29.62
C ALA A 16 3.33 -16.98 -28.95
N LEU A 17 2.14 -17.22 -29.51
CA LEU A 17 1.23 -18.26 -29.04
C LEU A 17 1.77 -19.67 -29.30
N PHE A 18 2.41 -19.90 -30.45
CA PHE A 18 3.01 -21.18 -30.79
C PHE A 18 4.27 -21.47 -29.97
N GLU A 19 5.08 -20.46 -29.68
CA GLU A 19 6.24 -20.59 -28.79
C GLU A 19 5.82 -20.78 -27.33
N ALA A 20 4.77 -20.10 -26.87
CA ALA A 20 4.17 -20.30 -25.55
C ALA A 20 3.45 -21.66 -25.42
N ALA A 21 2.99 -22.24 -26.53
CA ALA A 21 2.29 -23.54 -26.54
C ALA A 21 3.26 -24.74 -26.67
N ARG A 22 4.49 -24.54 -27.10
CA ARG A 22 5.49 -25.64 -27.21
C ARG A 22 5.73 -26.43 -25.92
N PRO A 23 5.73 -25.83 -24.73
CA PRO A 23 5.86 -26.59 -23.49
C PRO A 23 4.57 -27.27 -23.01
N LEU A 24 3.41 -26.98 -23.60
CA LEU A 24 2.11 -27.53 -23.13
C LEU A 24 2.04 -29.07 -23.15
N PRO A 25 2.55 -29.81 -24.14
CA PRO A 25 2.54 -31.26 -24.09
C PRO A 25 3.46 -31.84 -23.00
N ALA A 26 4.63 -31.25 -22.79
CA ALA A 26 5.54 -31.63 -21.71
C ALA A 26 4.92 -31.29 -20.35
N LEU A 27 4.25 -30.17 -20.28
CA LEU A 27 3.49 -29.71 -19.11
C LEU A 27 2.35 -30.70 -18.79
N ALA A 28 1.60 -31.13 -19.79
CA ALA A 28 0.52 -32.10 -19.65
C ALA A 28 1.04 -33.47 -19.17
N LEU A 29 2.18 -33.91 -19.68
CA LEU A 29 2.86 -35.15 -19.25
C LEU A 29 3.36 -35.06 -17.81
N VAL A 30 3.95 -33.93 -17.41
CA VAL A 30 4.38 -33.66 -16.03
C VAL A 30 3.17 -33.59 -15.11
N CYS A 31 2.08 -32.94 -15.52
CA CYS A 31 0.83 -32.87 -14.74
C CYS A 31 0.19 -34.26 -14.61
N PHE A 32 0.21 -35.10 -15.64
CA PHE A 32 -0.28 -36.48 -15.58
C PHE A 32 0.58 -37.33 -14.64
N TRP A 33 1.88 -37.19 -14.67
CA TRP A 33 2.81 -37.89 -13.78
C TRP A 33 2.66 -37.43 -12.31
N LEU A 34 2.46 -36.14 -12.07
CA LEU A 34 2.20 -35.57 -10.73
C LEU A 34 0.83 -35.96 -10.17
N HIS A 35 -0.11 -36.41 -11.00
CA HIS A 35 -1.41 -36.88 -10.54
C HIS A 35 -1.30 -38.19 -9.73
N GLU A 36 -0.30 -39.02 -9.99
CA GLU A 36 -0.06 -40.25 -9.23
C GLU A 36 0.52 -40.01 -7.83
N TYR A 37 1.03 -38.83 -7.54
CA TYR A 37 1.65 -38.49 -6.23
C TYR A 37 0.68 -37.98 -5.16
N ASP A 38 -0.57 -37.70 -5.49
CA ASP A 38 -1.56 -37.16 -4.54
C ASP A 38 -2.42 -38.26 -3.87
N THR A 39 -1.92 -39.48 -3.75
CA THR A 39 -2.65 -40.56 -3.08
C THR A 39 -2.85 -40.25 -1.61
N ALA A 40 -4.07 -40.48 -1.11
CA ALA A 40 -4.36 -40.35 0.32
C ALA A 40 -3.45 -41.27 1.17
N PRO A 41 -3.05 -40.83 2.37
CA PRO A 41 -2.28 -41.67 3.30
C PRO A 41 -2.99 -43.00 3.55
N GLU A 42 -2.22 -44.09 3.78
CA GLU A 42 -2.77 -45.40 3.98
C GLU A 42 -3.79 -45.47 5.13
N ALA A 43 -3.54 -44.70 6.19
CA ALA A 43 -4.48 -44.59 7.32
C ALA A 43 -5.83 -43.99 6.87
N ALA A 44 -5.82 -42.96 6.01
CA ALA A 44 -7.05 -42.36 5.49
C ALA A 44 -7.78 -43.29 4.48
N ARG A 45 -7.03 -44.08 3.69
CA ARG A 45 -7.61 -45.04 2.74
C ARG A 45 -8.29 -46.20 3.41
N ARG A 46 -7.81 -46.64 4.59
CA ARG A 46 -8.39 -47.75 5.37
C ARG A 46 -9.49 -47.33 6.31
N GLU A 47 -9.71 -46.03 6.49
CA GLU A 47 -10.74 -45.51 7.40
C GLU A 47 -12.12 -45.58 6.73
N PRO A 48 -13.07 -46.38 7.30
CA PRO A 48 -14.40 -46.53 6.72
C PRO A 48 -15.30 -45.31 6.93
N ASP A 49 -15.06 -44.50 7.97
CA ASP A 49 -15.82 -43.27 8.20
C ASP A 49 -15.31 -42.15 7.25
N GLN A 50 -16.27 -41.63 6.48
CA GLN A 50 -15.96 -40.64 5.45
C GLN A 50 -15.36 -39.34 6.03
N ALA A 51 -15.94 -38.84 7.11
CA ALA A 51 -15.49 -37.61 7.73
C ALA A 51 -14.07 -37.77 8.34
N ARG A 52 -13.87 -38.89 9.01
CA ARG A 52 -12.58 -39.24 9.60
C ARG A 52 -11.50 -39.49 8.55
N SER A 53 -11.83 -40.15 7.44
CA SER A 53 -10.89 -40.38 6.36
C SER A 53 -10.43 -39.06 5.72
N ILE A 54 -11.34 -38.11 5.52
CA ILE A 54 -11.01 -36.76 5.04
C ILE A 54 -10.15 -36.02 6.05
N SER A 55 -10.51 -36.05 7.34
CA SER A 55 -9.74 -35.40 8.40
C SER A 55 -8.30 -35.92 8.49
N ILE A 56 -8.08 -37.24 8.43
CA ILE A 56 -6.73 -37.83 8.40
C ILE A 56 -5.95 -37.39 7.16
N ALA A 57 -6.59 -37.34 5.99
CA ALA A 57 -5.93 -36.91 4.77
C ALA A 57 -5.57 -35.44 4.77
N LEU A 58 -6.40 -34.57 5.37
CA LEU A 58 -6.14 -33.16 5.54
C LEU A 58 -5.00 -32.90 6.55
N ALA A 59 -4.97 -33.66 7.65
CA ALA A 59 -3.90 -33.58 8.64
C ALA A 59 -2.52 -33.88 8.02
N ALA A 60 -2.44 -34.84 7.10
CA ALA A 60 -1.22 -35.11 6.34
C ALA A 60 -0.78 -33.94 5.43
N GLN A 61 -1.69 -33.03 5.12
CA GLN A 61 -1.43 -31.80 4.38
C GLN A 61 -1.22 -30.57 5.27
N GLY A 62 -1.15 -30.78 6.60
CA GLY A 62 -0.95 -29.71 7.58
C GLY A 62 -2.22 -28.93 7.95
N LEU A 63 -3.42 -29.48 7.62
CA LEU A 63 -4.71 -28.92 8.00
C LEU A 63 -5.35 -29.83 9.06
N ALA A 64 -5.43 -29.35 10.28
CA ALA A 64 -6.11 -30.05 11.36
C ALA A 64 -7.62 -29.80 11.30
N ALA A 65 -8.43 -30.88 11.21
CA ALA A 65 -9.88 -30.82 11.21
C ALA A 65 -10.45 -31.87 12.18
N ASP A 66 -11.43 -31.46 12.99
CA ASP A 66 -12.20 -32.40 13.75
C ASP A 66 -13.14 -33.15 12.78
N PRO A 67 -13.23 -34.52 12.82
CA PRO A 67 -14.18 -35.26 12.02
C PRO A 67 -15.64 -34.82 12.20
N ALA A 68 -16.02 -34.32 13.39
CA ALA A 68 -17.35 -33.77 13.65
C ALA A 68 -17.65 -32.48 12.86
N GLU A 69 -16.62 -31.79 12.44
CA GLU A 69 -16.72 -30.55 11.64
C GLU A 69 -16.54 -30.78 10.12
N VAL A 70 -16.43 -32.01 9.71
CA VAL A 70 -16.42 -32.42 8.29
C VAL A 70 -17.84 -32.75 7.85
N ARG A 71 -18.39 -31.93 6.97
CA ARG A 71 -19.74 -32.15 6.41
C ARG A 71 -19.63 -32.57 4.95
N VAL A 72 -19.84 -33.85 4.72
CA VAL A 72 -19.87 -34.42 3.37
C VAL A 72 -21.16 -33.98 2.66
N LEU A 73 -21.00 -33.46 1.45
CA LEU A 73 -22.11 -33.00 0.60
C LEU A 73 -22.55 -34.11 -0.35
N PRO A 74 -23.84 -34.17 -0.73
CA PRO A 74 -24.36 -35.18 -1.65
C PRO A 74 -23.57 -35.25 -2.94
N ASP A 75 -23.26 -36.48 -3.39
CA ASP A 75 -22.63 -36.72 -4.69
C ASP A 75 -23.64 -36.46 -5.82
N ARG A 76 -23.22 -35.62 -6.76
CA ARG A 76 -23.99 -35.29 -7.97
C ARG A 76 -23.34 -35.81 -9.24
N THR A 77 -22.38 -36.72 -9.13
CA THR A 77 -21.61 -37.23 -10.29
C THR A 77 -22.45 -38.23 -11.10
N PRO A 78 -22.46 -38.19 -12.44
CA PRO A 78 -23.12 -39.21 -13.25
C PRO A 78 -22.53 -40.60 -13.01
N TYR A 79 -23.34 -41.64 -12.93
CA TYR A 79 -23.03 -43.02 -12.59
C TYR A 79 -22.06 -43.78 -13.52
N LEU A 80 -21.40 -43.11 -14.48
CA LEU A 80 -20.50 -43.74 -15.48
C LEU A 80 -19.03 -43.69 -15.13
N ALA A 81 -18.62 -43.12 -14.01
CA ALA A 81 -17.21 -43.00 -13.65
C ALA A 81 -16.78 -44.17 -12.75
N ALA A 82 -15.64 -44.78 -13.02
CA ALA A 82 -15.00 -45.81 -12.21
C ALA A 82 -14.63 -45.35 -10.78
N THR A 83 -14.86 -44.08 -10.45
CA THR A 83 -14.56 -43.46 -9.16
C THR A 83 -15.62 -42.41 -8.83
N HIS A 84 -15.95 -42.26 -7.55
CA HIS A 84 -16.90 -41.27 -7.07
C HIS A 84 -16.15 -39.98 -6.69
N HIS A 85 -16.66 -38.85 -7.18
CA HIS A 85 -16.18 -37.52 -6.76
C HIS A 85 -17.07 -37.00 -5.64
N GLU A 86 -16.48 -36.74 -4.50
CA GLU A 86 -17.17 -36.29 -3.31
C GLU A 86 -16.70 -34.85 -2.98
N ARG A 87 -17.59 -34.12 -2.34
CA ARG A 87 -17.29 -32.78 -1.79
C ARG A 87 -17.60 -32.76 -0.30
N ALA A 88 -16.81 -32.03 0.46
CA ALA A 88 -17.08 -31.79 1.86
C ALA A 88 -16.79 -30.32 2.21
N LEU A 89 -17.62 -29.78 3.10
CA LEU A 89 -17.27 -28.54 3.81
C LEU A 89 -16.61 -28.90 5.12
N VAL A 90 -15.45 -28.29 5.37
CA VAL A 90 -14.61 -28.63 6.52
C VAL A 90 -14.18 -27.36 7.22
N ARG A 91 -14.37 -27.28 8.54
CA ARG A 91 -13.67 -26.31 9.35
C ARG A 91 -12.33 -26.91 9.73
N ALA A 92 -11.26 -26.23 9.39
CA ALA A 92 -9.90 -26.69 9.65
C ALA A 92 -8.96 -25.51 9.92
N HIS A 93 -7.84 -25.78 10.56
CA HIS A 93 -6.82 -24.79 10.84
C HIS A 93 -5.43 -25.35 10.58
N ARG A 94 -4.47 -24.48 10.27
CA ARG A 94 -3.05 -24.80 10.35
C ARG A 94 -2.56 -24.61 11.77
N SER A 95 -1.46 -25.30 12.13
CA SER A 95 -0.88 -25.15 13.48
C SER A 95 -0.55 -23.66 13.77
N GLY A 96 -1.11 -23.14 14.86
CA GLY A 96 -0.95 -21.75 15.28
C GLY A 96 -1.83 -20.74 14.53
N GLU A 97 -2.74 -21.20 13.66
CA GLU A 97 -3.67 -20.33 12.93
C GLU A 97 -5.12 -20.59 13.39
N PRO A 98 -6.00 -19.57 13.37
CA PRO A 98 -7.43 -19.77 13.58
C PRO A 98 -8.05 -20.63 12.50
N SER A 99 -9.24 -21.18 12.81
CA SER A 99 -9.96 -22.06 11.88
C SER A 99 -10.58 -21.28 10.72
N ASP A 100 -10.50 -21.86 9.52
CA ASP A 100 -11.15 -21.43 8.31
C ASP A 100 -12.12 -22.47 7.76
N ILE A 101 -12.94 -22.07 6.79
CA ILE A 101 -13.91 -22.95 6.12
C ILE A 101 -13.35 -23.34 4.76
N TYR A 102 -13.19 -24.65 4.58
CA TYR A 102 -12.65 -25.20 3.34
C TYR A 102 -13.70 -26.00 2.59
N LEU A 103 -13.74 -25.85 1.27
CA LEU A 103 -14.39 -26.79 0.37
C LEU A 103 -13.36 -27.80 -0.11
N VAL A 104 -13.50 -29.04 0.33
CA VAL A 104 -12.62 -30.16 0.00
C VAL A 104 -13.27 -30.98 -1.11
N ARG A 105 -12.50 -31.33 -2.13
CA ARG A 105 -12.87 -32.33 -3.13
C ARG A 105 -12.05 -33.57 -2.96
N SER A 106 -12.71 -34.70 -2.95
CA SER A 106 -12.06 -36.00 -2.84
C SER A 106 -12.53 -36.95 -3.92
N ARG A 107 -11.76 -38.00 -4.15
CA ARG A 107 -12.08 -39.10 -5.03
C ARG A 107 -12.08 -40.40 -4.21
N ARG A 108 -13.12 -41.17 -4.37
CA ARG A 108 -13.25 -42.48 -3.73
C ARG A 108 -13.35 -43.61 -4.74
N ALA A 109 -12.86 -44.74 -4.36
CA ALA A 109 -13.08 -45.99 -5.07
C ALA A 109 -14.55 -46.48 -4.92
N PRO A 110 -15.04 -47.39 -5.77
CA PRO A 110 -16.39 -47.94 -5.67
C PRO A 110 -16.67 -48.66 -4.33
N ASP A 111 -15.65 -49.13 -3.65
CA ASP A 111 -15.71 -49.74 -2.33
C ASP A 111 -15.80 -48.71 -1.18
N GLY A 112 -15.82 -47.44 -1.47
CA GLY A 112 -15.91 -46.34 -0.50
C GLY A 112 -14.56 -45.84 0.01
N ASN A 113 -13.45 -46.48 -0.33
CA ASN A 113 -12.13 -46.09 0.14
C ASN A 113 -11.67 -44.76 -0.45
N LEU A 114 -11.13 -43.85 0.37
CA LEU A 114 -10.58 -42.55 -0.08
C LEU A 114 -9.34 -42.81 -0.93
N LEU A 115 -9.34 -42.37 -2.19
CA LEU A 115 -8.19 -42.49 -3.09
C LEU A 115 -7.28 -41.26 -2.95
N GLU A 116 -7.87 -40.09 -3.01
CA GLU A 116 -7.11 -38.82 -2.96
C GLU A 116 -7.99 -37.65 -2.48
N ILE A 117 -7.31 -36.58 -2.00
CA ILE A 117 -7.89 -35.26 -1.89
C ILE A 117 -7.47 -34.49 -3.13
N SER A 118 -8.40 -34.32 -4.09
CA SER A 118 -8.10 -33.72 -5.39
C SER A 118 -8.00 -32.19 -5.35
N ALA A 119 -8.66 -31.54 -4.37
CA ALA A 119 -8.54 -30.08 -4.15
C ALA A 119 -8.99 -29.66 -2.77
N VAL A 120 -8.42 -28.57 -2.27
CA VAL A 120 -8.78 -27.89 -1.04
C VAL A 120 -8.88 -26.40 -1.33
N TYR A 121 -10.07 -25.82 -1.17
CA TYR A 121 -10.32 -24.39 -1.37
C TYR A 121 -10.64 -23.75 -0.04
N ASN A 122 -9.89 -22.73 0.35
CA ASN A 122 -10.25 -21.89 1.48
C ASN A 122 -11.40 -20.95 1.05
N LEU A 123 -12.61 -21.16 1.54
CA LEU A 123 -13.77 -20.34 1.22
C LEU A 123 -13.81 -19.06 2.05
N SER A 124 -13.39 -19.11 3.31
CA SER A 124 -13.40 -17.95 4.17
C SER A 124 -12.22 -17.02 3.86
N ASP A 125 -11.10 -17.56 3.39
CA ASP A 125 -9.84 -16.85 3.13
C ASP A 125 -9.40 -15.98 4.31
N THR A 126 -9.83 -16.33 5.52
CA THR A 126 -9.65 -15.48 6.68
C THR A 126 -9.58 -16.34 7.91
N SER A 127 -8.75 -15.99 8.80
CA SER A 127 -8.64 -16.60 10.11
C SER A 127 -9.72 -16.14 11.11
N ALA A 128 -10.84 -15.59 10.63
CA ALA A 128 -11.79 -14.89 11.49
C ALA A 128 -13.24 -15.39 11.38
N ALA A 129 -13.47 -16.59 10.83
CA ALA A 129 -14.81 -17.17 10.82
C ALA A 129 -15.28 -17.46 12.25
N ASP A 130 -16.35 -16.79 12.68
CA ASP A 130 -16.96 -17.05 13.99
C ASP A 130 -17.62 -18.44 13.99
N GLU A 131 -17.20 -19.30 14.90
CA GLU A 131 -17.70 -20.66 15.06
C GLU A 131 -19.21 -20.72 15.23
N ARG A 132 -19.79 -19.73 15.88
CA ARG A 132 -21.23 -19.66 16.19
C ARG A 132 -22.08 -19.19 15.02
N GLY A 133 -21.44 -18.65 13.99
CA GLY A 133 -22.11 -18.05 12.84
C GLY A 133 -22.12 -18.93 11.59
N LEU A 134 -21.67 -20.19 11.62
CA LEU A 134 -21.65 -21.05 10.45
C LEU A 134 -22.98 -21.83 10.30
N VAL A 135 -23.62 -21.69 9.13
CA VAL A 135 -24.76 -22.52 8.71
C VAL A 135 -24.49 -23.14 7.35
N VAL A 136 -24.84 -24.38 7.18
CA VAL A 136 -24.55 -25.17 5.97
C VAL A 136 -25.78 -25.99 5.57
N THR A 137 -26.06 -26.00 4.26
CA THR A 137 -26.97 -26.93 3.60
C THR A 137 -26.22 -27.67 2.51
N ASP A 138 -26.89 -28.62 1.83
CA ASP A 138 -26.30 -29.35 0.71
C ASP A 138 -25.93 -28.46 -0.49
N GLU A 139 -26.44 -27.22 -0.51
CA GLU A 139 -26.32 -26.31 -1.62
C GLU A 139 -25.50 -25.04 -1.28
N ARG A 140 -25.48 -24.65 0.01
CA ARG A 140 -24.95 -23.37 0.43
C ARG A 140 -24.26 -23.46 1.78
N ALA A 141 -23.32 -22.57 1.96
CA ALA A 141 -22.72 -22.26 3.24
C ALA A 141 -22.80 -20.77 3.50
N ALA A 142 -23.14 -20.38 4.71
CA ALA A 142 -23.05 -18.98 5.14
C ALA A 142 -22.36 -18.92 6.50
N TRP A 143 -21.55 -17.88 6.71
CA TRP A 143 -20.82 -17.67 7.94
C TRP A 143 -20.65 -16.20 8.25
N THR A 144 -20.42 -15.91 9.51
CA THR A 144 -20.09 -14.58 9.98
C THR A 144 -18.58 -14.36 10.00
N ILE A 145 -18.18 -13.13 9.80
CA ILE A 145 -16.81 -12.68 9.96
C ILE A 145 -16.78 -11.65 11.08
N GLY A 146 -16.02 -11.98 12.14
CA GLY A 146 -15.88 -11.15 13.33
C GLY A 146 -14.47 -10.65 13.55
N GLN A 147 -14.36 -9.53 14.26
CA GLN A 147 -13.13 -9.04 14.83
C GLN A 147 -13.42 -8.53 16.23
N ALA A 148 -12.61 -8.95 17.20
CA ALA A 148 -12.88 -8.74 18.61
C ALA A 148 -14.27 -9.30 19.00
N ASP A 149 -15.13 -8.52 19.60
CA ASP A 149 -16.44 -8.95 20.07
C ASP A 149 -17.58 -8.68 19.07
N ARG A 150 -17.25 -8.24 17.85
CA ARG A 150 -18.27 -7.81 16.88
C ARG A 150 -18.17 -8.56 15.55
N VAL A 151 -19.34 -8.79 14.95
CA VAL A 151 -19.47 -9.30 13.60
C VAL A 151 -19.47 -8.14 12.62
N HIS A 152 -18.58 -8.18 11.66
CA HIS A 152 -18.37 -7.13 10.66
C HIS A 152 -19.00 -7.45 9.31
N ALA A 153 -19.10 -8.73 8.97
CA ALA A 153 -19.62 -9.15 7.68
C ALA A 153 -20.30 -10.52 7.75
N VAL A 154 -21.12 -10.78 6.74
CA VAL A 154 -21.73 -12.08 6.47
C VAL A 154 -21.27 -12.54 5.09
N GLN A 155 -20.83 -13.78 5.00
CA GLN A 155 -20.44 -14.42 3.75
C GLN A 155 -21.49 -15.46 3.36
N LEU A 156 -21.74 -15.58 2.07
CA LEU A 156 -22.59 -16.60 1.48
C LEU A 156 -21.86 -17.23 0.29
N ALA A 157 -21.72 -18.55 0.29
CA ALA A 157 -21.16 -19.32 -0.81
C ALA A 157 -22.19 -20.33 -1.34
N ASP A 158 -22.33 -20.36 -2.66
CA ASP A 158 -23.07 -21.42 -3.37
C ASP A 158 -22.08 -22.53 -3.74
N VAL A 159 -22.33 -23.73 -3.28
CA VAL A 159 -21.49 -24.91 -3.50
C VAL A 159 -22.16 -25.95 -4.41
N THR A 160 -23.33 -25.64 -5.00
CA THR A 160 -24.04 -26.56 -5.90
C THR A 160 -23.33 -26.81 -7.21
N GLY A 161 -22.73 -25.76 -7.77
CA GLY A 161 -22.17 -25.77 -9.12
C GLY A 161 -23.24 -25.78 -10.23
N GLU A 162 -24.50 -25.53 -9.89
CA GLU A 162 -25.58 -25.44 -10.90
C GLU A 162 -25.69 -24.01 -11.44
N PRO A 163 -25.93 -23.87 -12.77
CA PRO A 163 -26.20 -22.55 -13.34
C PRO A 163 -27.55 -22.04 -12.81
N ARG A 164 -27.54 -20.90 -12.13
CA ARG A 164 -28.78 -20.22 -11.70
C ARG A 164 -29.09 -19.07 -12.66
N PRO A 165 -30.37 -18.89 -13.02
CA PRO A 165 -30.77 -17.77 -13.82
C PRO A 165 -30.58 -16.48 -13.02
N HIS A 166 -29.56 -15.69 -13.39
CA HIS A 166 -29.47 -14.32 -12.95
C HIS A 166 -30.39 -13.47 -13.82
N GLY A 167 -31.16 -12.59 -13.22
CA GLY A 167 -32.08 -11.69 -13.93
C GLY A 167 -31.39 -10.65 -14.82
N VAL A 168 -30.14 -10.88 -15.22
CA VAL A 168 -29.34 -10.05 -16.12
C VAL A 168 -28.92 -10.91 -17.31
N GLU A 169 -29.25 -10.47 -18.55
CA GLU A 169 -28.71 -11.08 -19.76
C GLU A 169 -27.20 -10.85 -19.85
N TRP A 170 -26.48 -11.89 -19.57
CA TRP A 170 -25.02 -11.85 -19.65
C TRP A 170 -24.56 -12.15 -21.09
N THR A 171 -23.63 -11.31 -21.55
CA THR A 171 -22.91 -11.61 -22.80
C THR A 171 -22.15 -12.94 -22.68
N ARG A 172 -21.85 -13.60 -23.82
CA ARG A 172 -21.07 -14.87 -23.82
C ARG A 172 -19.75 -14.71 -23.06
N PHE A 173 -19.08 -13.57 -23.23
CA PHE A 173 -17.84 -13.27 -22.52
C PHE A 173 -18.05 -13.14 -21.01
N ALA A 174 -19.06 -12.42 -20.56
CA ALA A 174 -19.38 -12.27 -19.15
C ALA A 174 -19.73 -13.62 -18.49
N ARG A 175 -20.40 -14.53 -19.20
CA ARG A 175 -20.67 -15.91 -18.72
C ARG A 175 -19.38 -16.70 -18.52
N VAL A 176 -18.46 -16.67 -19.47
CA VAL A 176 -17.15 -17.34 -19.34
C VAL A 176 -16.36 -16.76 -18.18
N GLN A 177 -16.31 -15.44 -18.07
CA GLN A 177 -15.60 -14.77 -16.97
C GLN A 177 -16.20 -15.10 -15.61
N ASN A 178 -17.54 -15.17 -15.51
CA ASN A 178 -18.22 -15.56 -14.28
C ASN A 178 -17.95 -17.03 -13.92
N ALA A 179 -18.02 -17.93 -14.91
CA ALA A 179 -17.69 -19.34 -14.70
C ALA A 179 -16.26 -19.53 -14.19
N ILE A 180 -15.31 -18.77 -14.74
CA ILE A 180 -13.91 -18.79 -14.29
C ILE A 180 -13.79 -18.24 -12.87
N THR A 181 -14.49 -17.16 -12.54
CA THR A 181 -14.47 -16.59 -11.18
C THR A 181 -15.10 -17.56 -10.17
N ASN A 182 -16.26 -18.11 -10.48
CA ASN A 182 -16.90 -19.10 -9.62
C ASN A 182 -15.99 -20.31 -9.38
N PHE A 183 -15.32 -20.77 -10.43
CA PHE A 183 -14.39 -21.88 -10.33
C PHE A 183 -13.20 -21.57 -9.40
N GLN A 184 -12.73 -20.34 -9.40
CA GLN A 184 -11.70 -19.90 -8.46
C GLN A 184 -12.20 -19.85 -7.01
N ASP A 185 -13.40 -19.32 -6.82
CA ASP A 185 -13.93 -19.05 -5.48
C ASP A 185 -14.52 -20.30 -4.82
N THR A 186 -15.07 -21.22 -5.59
CA THR A 186 -15.81 -22.40 -5.08
C THR A 186 -15.36 -23.71 -5.69
N GLY A 187 -14.48 -23.69 -6.68
CA GLY A 187 -14.11 -24.86 -7.47
C GLY A 187 -15.25 -25.36 -8.38
N GLN A 188 -16.31 -24.59 -8.59
CA GLN A 188 -17.45 -24.91 -9.46
C GLN A 188 -17.53 -23.94 -10.63
N LEU A 189 -17.77 -24.43 -11.84
CA LEU A 189 -17.89 -23.58 -13.04
C LEU A 189 -19.18 -22.76 -13.08
N ALA A 190 -20.19 -23.17 -12.31
CA ALA A 190 -21.49 -22.53 -12.28
C ALA A 190 -21.92 -22.28 -10.82
N GLY A 191 -22.99 -21.51 -10.63
CA GLY A 191 -23.47 -21.09 -9.33
C GLY A 191 -23.32 -19.58 -9.13
N VAL A 192 -23.71 -19.10 -7.95
CA VAL A 192 -23.64 -17.67 -7.59
C VAL A 192 -22.24 -17.28 -7.10
N GLY A 193 -21.38 -18.26 -6.81
CA GLY A 193 -20.07 -18.05 -6.21
C GLY A 193 -20.15 -17.59 -4.75
N ARG A 194 -19.18 -16.80 -4.34
CA ARG A 194 -19.12 -16.23 -3.00
C ARG A 194 -19.57 -14.76 -3.03
N ARG A 195 -20.42 -14.39 -2.07
CA ARG A 195 -20.91 -13.02 -1.89
C ARG A 195 -20.59 -12.56 -0.46
N SER A 196 -20.16 -11.33 -0.33
CA SER A 196 -19.83 -10.70 0.95
C SER A 196 -20.78 -9.54 1.22
N PHE A 197 -21.29 -9.47 2.44
CA PHE A 197 -22.20 -8.44 2.91
C PHE A 197 -21.61 -7.81 4.17
N LYS A 198 -21.23 -6.52 4.09
CA LYS A 198 -20.77 -5.74 5.23
C LYS A 198 -21.95 -5.38 6.13
N LEU A 199 -21.75 -5.47 7.43
CA LEU A 199 -22.67 -4.96 8.46
C LEU A 199 -22.24 -3.54 8.84
N ASP A 200 -23.15 -2.59 8.71
CA ASP A 200 -22.91 -1.19 9.04
C ASP A 200 -24.01 -0.64 9.96
N PRO A 201 -23.70 -0.37 11.23
CA PRO A 201 -22.44 -0.65 11.97
C PRO A 201 -22.25 -2.14 12.30
N PRO A 202 -21.02 -2.58 12.69
CA PRO A 202 -20.76 -3.94 13.17
C PRO A 202 -21.65 -4.31 14.36
N ARG A 203 -22.06 -5.58 14.45
CA ARG A 203 -23.03 -6.08 15.44
C ARG A 203 -22.37 -7.01 16.45
N GLU A 204 -22.88 -7.00 17.69
CA GLU A 204 -22.39 -7.92 18.73
C GLU A 204 -22.85 -9.36 18.51
N ARG A 205 -24.02 -9.53 17.95
CA ARG A 205 -24.62 -10.84 17.69
C ARG A 205 -25.31 -10.88 16.34
N VAL A 206 -25.00 -11.92 15.56
CA VAL A 206 -25.66 -12.21 14.29
C VAL A 206 -26.01 -13.69 14.25
N LEU A 207 -27.25 -14.02 13.97
CA LEU A 207 -27.72 -15.38 13.74
C LEU A 207 -28.04 -15.55 12.26
N LEU A 208 -27.58 -16.67 11.71
CA LEU A 208 -27.79 -17.02 10.32
C LEU A 208 -28.74 -18.21 10.19
N ALA A 209 -29.61 -18.18 9.19
CA ALA A 209 -30.43 -19.33 8.83
C ALA A 209 -30.55 -19.41 7.29
N LEU A 210 -30.17 -20.55 6.71
CA LEU A 210 -30.37 -20.82 5.29
C LEU A 210 -31.81 -21.37 5.07
N THR A 211 -32.53 -20.70 4.17
CA THR A 211 -33.88 -21.08 3.76
C THR A 211 -33.88 -21.49 2.29
N ARG A 212 -35.01 -22.09 1.80
CA ARG A 212 -35.13 -22.43 0.38
C ARG A 212 -34.92 -21.22 -0.55
N ASP A 213 -35.29 -20.01 -0.10
CA ASP A 213 -35.33 -18.82 -0.95
C ASP A 213 -34.19 -17.83 -0.62
N GLY A 214 -33.23 -18.20 0.21
CA GLY A 214 -32.07 -17.35 0.53
C GLY A 214 -31.54 -17.48 1.96
N LEU A 215 -30.73 -16.53 2.36
CA LEU A 215 -30.13 -16.42 3.68
C LEU A 215 -30.91 -15.43 4.53
N LEU A 216 -31.33 -15.85 5.70
CA LEU A 216 -31.86 -14.97 6.74
C LEU A 216 -30.73 -14.57 7.69
N VAL A 217 -30.59 -13.26 7.89
CA VAL A 217 -29.64 -12.65 8.82
C VAL A 217 -30.45 -11.95 9.92
N ASP A 218 -30.30 -12.40 11.14
CA ASP A 218 -31.00 -11.88 12.33
C ASP A 218 -29.94 -11.22 13.24
N SER A 219 -30.02 -9.92 13.44
CA SER A 219 -29.10 -9.16 14.26
C SER A 219 -29.83 -8.20 15.16
N ASP A 220 -29.75 -8.39 16.47
CA ASP A 220 -30.35 -7.57 17.52
C ASP A 220 -31.85 -7.27 17.28
N ALA A 221 -32.18 -6.11 16.73
CA ALA A 221 -33.56 -5.69 16.45
C ALA A 221 -33.96 -5.86 14.97
N HIS A 222 -33.08 -6.39 14.11
CA HIS A 222 -33.28 -6.36 12.66
C HIS A 222 -33.15 -7.74 12.04
N ARG A 223 -34.14 -8.13 11.26
CA ARG A 223 -34.15 -9.38 10.50
C ARG A 223 -34.16 -9.08 9.01
N VAL A 224 -33.08 -9.46 8.33
CA VAL A 224 -32.85 -9.20 6.90
C VAL A 224 -32.80 -10.50 6.14
N ARG A 225 -33.45 -10.54 4.98
CA ARG A 225 -33.39 -11.67 4.06
C ARG A 225 -32.57 -11.32 2.81
N ILE A 226 -31.57 -12.11 2.53
CA ILE A 226 -30.78 -12.05 1.29
C ILE A 226 -31.36 -13.09 0.34
N ALA A 227 -32.04 -12.64 -0.71
CA ALA A 227 -32.65 -13.55 -1.68
C ALA A 227 -31.59 -14.19 -2.61
N ASP A 228 -31.90 -15.38 -3.12
CA ASP A 228 -31.02 -16.16 -3.99
C ASP A 228 -30.67 -15.50 -5.32
N ASN A 229 -31.59 -14.72 -5.86
CA ASN A 229 -31.49 -14.14 -7.18
C ASN A 229 -30.66 -12.86 -7.28
N ALA A 230 -29.68 -12.76 -6.40
CA ALA A 230 -28.52 -11.87 -6.51
C ALA A 230 -28.73 -10.37 -6.31
N MET A 231 -29.90 -9.88 -5.96
CA MET A 231 -30.02 -8.47 -5.57
C MET A 231 -30.70 -8.37 -4.20
N LEU A 232 -30.14 -7.54 -3.31
CA LEU A 232 -30.87 -6.98 -2.19
C LEU A 232 -32.03 -6.17 -2.81
N ARG A 233 -33.14 -6.83 -3.14
CA ARG A 233 -34.34 -6.15 -3.59
C ARG A 233 -35.22 -5.86 -2.38
N ASP A 234 -35.35 -4.59 -2.13
CA ASP A 234 -36.42 -3.94 -1.38
C ASP A 234 -36.82 -4.52 -0.03
N THR A 235 -36.06 -4.15 0.95
CA THR A 235 -36.63 -3.67 2.19
C THR A 235 -35.81 -2.46 2.62
N THR A 236 -36.44 -1.33 2.82
CA THR A 236 -35.83 -0.05 3.20
C THR A 236 -34.93 -0.12 4.45
N ASP A 237 -35.06 -1.17 5.24
CA ASP A 237 -34.22 -1.43 6.42
C ASP A 237 -33.02 -2.33 6.13
N ALA A 238 -33.06 -3.20 5.10
CA ALA A 238 -31.98 -4.11 4.78
C ALA A 238 -30.74 -3.39 4.21
N GLU A 239 -30.95 -2.40 3.35
CA GLU A 239 -29.88 -1.59 2.77
C GLU A 239 -29.16 -0.71 3.80
N ARG A 240 -29.81 -0.43 4.94
CA ARG A 240 -29.21 0.34 6.03
C ARG A 240 -28.25 -0.51 6.89
N ILE A 241 -28.40 -1.82 6.91
CA ILE A 241 -27.70 -2.73 7.81
C ILE A 241 -26.69 -3.59 7.08
N LEU A 242 -27.07 -4.11 5.89
CA LEU A 242 -26.26 -4.99 5.08
C LEU A 242 -25.94 -4.31 3.74
N ARG A 243 -24.68 -4.17 3.44
CA ARG A 243 -24.21 -3.63 2.16
C ARG A 243 -23.42 -4.70 1.42
N GLU A 244 -23.91 -5.10 0.25
CA GLU A 244 -23.15 -6.03 -0.59
C GLU A 244 -21.87 -5.38 -1.09
N GLN A 245 -20.75 -6.10 -0.90
CA GLN A 245 -19.44 -5.70 -1.35
C GLN A 245 -19.21 -6.24 -2.76
N THR A 246 -19.20 -5.36 -3.74
CA THR A 246 -18.87 -5.71 -5.12
C THR A 246 -17.49 -5.18 -5.45
N PRO A 247 -16.49 -6.05 -5.64
CA PRO A 247 -15.15 -5.61 -6.01
C PRO A 247 -15.19 -4.81 -7.32
N LYS A 248 -14.56 -3.62 -7.34
CA LYS A 248 -14.35 -2.90 -8.59
C LYS A 248 -13.45 -3.75 -9.50
N LYS A 249 -13.87 -3.96 -10.73
CA LYS A 249 -13.06 -4.69 -11.73
C LYS A 249 -11.90 -3.80 -12.16
N GLY A 250 -10.73 -4.00 -11.57
CA GLY A 250 -9.47 -3.44 -12.05
C GLY A 250 -9.10 -4.03 -13.42
N ARG A 251 -8.14 -3.41 -14.12
CA ARG A 251 -7.58 -4.00 -15.35
C ARG A 251 -6.99 -5.37 -14.99
N PRO A 252 -7.28 -6.43 -15.78
CA PRO A 252 -6.59 -7.70 -15.59
C PRO A 252 -5.09 -7.42 -15.70
N GLY A 253 -4.34 -7.96 -14.76
CA GLY A 253 -2.87 -7.97 -14.83
C GLY A 253 -2.41 -8.60 -16.14
N ASN A 254 -1.12 -8.63 -16.36
CA ASN A 254 -0.49 -9.31 -17.48
C ASN A 254 -1.15 -10.68 -17.74
N LEU A 255 -1.36 -11.02 -19.03
CA LEU A 255 -2.01 -12.26 -19.46
C LEU A 255 -1.36 -13.52 -18.84
N VAL A 256 -0.03 -13.50 -18.65
CA VAL A 256 0.71 -14.62 -18.03
C VAL A 256 0.32 -14.76 -16.56
N THR A 257 0.27 -13.66 -15.81
CA THR A 257 -0.15 -13.66 -14.40
C THR A 257 -1.60 -14.12 -14.28
N TRP A 258 -2.47 -13.59 -15.14
CA TRP A 258 -3.86 -14.04 -15.22
C TRP A 258 -3.96 -15.55 -15.47
N ALA A 259 -3.22 -16.08 -16.45
CA ALA A 259 -3.20 -17.51 -16.74
C ALA A 259 -2.68 -18.35 -15.57
N VAL A 260 -1.60 -17.90 -14.91
CA VAL A 260 -1.03 -18.56 -13.72
C VAL A 260 -2.05 -18.59 -12.57
N ASP A 261 -2.73 -17.49 -12.29
CA ASP A 261 -3.75 -17.43 -11.22
C ASP A 261 -4.96 -18.32 -11.56
N ARG A 262 -5.33 -18.42 -12.86
CA ARG A 262 -6.37 -19.34 -13.32
C ARG A 262 -5.96 -20.80 -13.19
N MET A 263 -4.73 -21.15 -13.55
CA MET A 263 -4.23 -22.53 -13.40
C MET A 263 -4.16 -22.97 -11.94
N ARG A 264 -3.80 -22.08 -11.03
CA ARG A 264 -3.83 -22.36 -9.57
C ARG A 264 -5.22 -22.75 -9.08
N ALA A 265 -6.25 -22.14 -9.64
CA ALA A 265 -7.64 -22.40 -9.28
C ALA A 265 -8.17 -23.74 -9.83
N VAL A 266 -7.44 -24.40 -10.75
CA VAL A 266 -7.84 -25.71 -11.29
C VAL A 266 -7.68 -26.79 -10.21
N PRO A 267 -8.76 -27.52 -9.82
CA PRO A 267 -8.75 -28.42 -8.68
C PRO A 267 -7.65 -29.50 -8.69
N TRP A 268 -7.47 -30.16 -9.84
CA TRP A 268 -6.48 -31.22 -9.98
C TRP A 268 -5.04 -30.71 -10.15
N PHE A 269 -4.87 -29.40 -10.40
CA PHE A 269 -3.57 -28.77 -10.56
C PHE A 269 -3.12 -28.10 -9.26
N GLY A 270 -3.95 -27.18 -8.73
CA GLY A 270 -3.77 -26.54 -7.44
C GLY A 270 -2.51 -25.68 -7.28
N ASP A 271 -2.38 -25.10 -6.11
CA ASP A 271 -1.25 -24.23 -5.79
C ASP A 271 0.07 -25.03 -5.64
N LYS A 272 0.03 -26.24 -5.09
CA LYS A 272 1.23 -27.09 -4.92
C LYS A 272 1.88 -27.44 -6.25
N LYS A 273 1.09 -27.88 -7.25
CA LYS A 273 1.62 -28.22 -8.59
C LYS A 273 2.09 -26.99 -9.34
N MET A 274 1.42 -25.85 -9.14
CA MET A 274 1.87 -24.56 -9.68
C MET A 274 3.20 -24.13 -9.07
N GLN A 275 3.38 -24.29 -7.75
CA GLN A 275 4.66 -23.98 -7.10
C GLN A 275 5.78 -24.86 -7.62
N LEU A 276 5.54 -26.17 -7.75
CA LEU A 276 6.51 -27.10 -8.33
C LEU A 276 6.88 -26.71 -9.77
N LEU A 277 5.88 -26.40 -10.59
CA LEU A 277 6.08 -25.98 -11.97
C LEU A 277 6.87 -24.68 -12.09
N LYS A 278 6.57 -23.72 -11.22
CA LYS A 278 7.35 -22.48 -11.11
C LYS A 278 8.78 -22.76 -10.68
N ALA A 279 9.00 -23.65 -9.72
CA ALA A 279 10.33 -24.04 -9.27
C ALA A 279 11.15 -24.65 -10.42
N LEU A 280 10.56 -25.56 -11.18
CA LEU A 280 11.19 -26.15 -12.37
C LEU A 280 11.47 -25.10 -13.45
N ALA A 281 10.53 -24.20 -13.71
CA ALA A 281 10.72 -23.12 -14.67
C ALA A 281 11.82 -22.14 -14.23
N PHE A 282 11.90 -21.82 -12.95
CA PHE A 282 12.94 -20.96 -12.39
C PHE A 282 14.30 -21.63 -12.43
N GLU A 283 14.39 -22.94 -12.11
CA GLU A 283 15.61 -23.70 -12.20
C GLU A 283 16.12 -23.76 -13.65
N ALA A 284 15.24 -24.05 -14.60
CA ALA A 284 15.59 -24.05 -16.02
C ALA A 284 16.02 -22.66 -16.52
N SER A 285 15.33 -21.60 -16.08
CA SER A 285 15.72 -20.23 -16.41
C SER A 285 17.08 -19.86 -15.83
N ASP A 286 17.31 -20.22 -14.56
CA ASP A 286 18.58 -19.96 -13.89
C ASP A 286 19.76 -20.68 -14.55
N GLN A 287 19.57 -21.94 -14.97
CA GLN A 287 20.57 -22.69 -15.72
C GLN A 287 20.85 -22.06 -17.09
N LEU A 288 19.80 -21.60 -17.79
CA LEU A 288 19.96 -20.87 -19.06
C LEU A 288 20.70 -19.55 -18.86
N ASP A 289 20.36 -18.79 -17.85
CA ASP A 289 21.03 -17.53 -17.52
C ASP A 289 22.52 -17.75 -17.16
N GLN A 290 22.83 -18.82 -16.44
CA GLN A 290 24.22 -19.21 -16.16
C GLN A 290 25.00 -19.57 -17.46
N ILE A 291 24.40 -20.33 -18.37
CA ILE A 291 25.00 -20.67 -19.65
C ILE A 291 25.20 -19.42 -20.50
N VAL A 292 24.16 -18.56 -20.60
CA VAL A 292 24.21 -17.31 -21.37
C VAL A 292 25.25 -16.36 -20.80
N SER A 293 25.35 -16.22 -19.48
CA SER A 293 26.34 -15.36 -18.84
C SER A 293 27.78 -15.87 -19.00
N THR A 294 27.95 -17.20 -19.11
CA THR A 294 29.27 -17.84 -19.35
C THR A 294 29.68 -17.73 -20.82
N VAL A 295 28.72 -17.83 -21.76
CA VAL A 295 28.97 -17.78 -23.20
C VAL A 295 29.06 -16.33 -23.71
N LYS A 296 28.20 -15.43 -23.22
CA LYS A 296 28.36 -14.01 -23.44
C LYS A 296 29.33 -13.49 -22.39
N SER A 297 30.57 -13.32 -22.71
CA SER A 297 31.50 -12.49 -21.93
C SER A 297 31.11 -11.01 -22.00
N THR A 298 29.83 -10.72 -21.89
CA THR A 298 29.30 -9.37 -21.85
C THR A 298 29.84 -8.72 -20.58
N ASP A 299 30.54 -7.63 -20.74
CA ASP A 299 31.05 -6.87 -19.60
C ASP A 299 29.88 -6.58 -18.64
N ALA A 300 29.98 -7.06 -17.40
CA ALA A 300 28.93 -6.86 -16.39
C ALA A 300 28.58 -5.37 -16.23
N SER A 301 29.51 -4.46 -16.54
CA SER A 301 29.28 -3.03 -16.58
C SER A 301 28.34 -2.60 -17.72
N GLU A 302 28.37 -3.32 -18.85
CA GLU A 302 27.50 -3.02 -20.01
C GLU A 302 26.07 -3.44 -19.72
N ALA A 303 25.86 -4.61 -19.11
CA ALA A 303 24.57 -5.07 -18.66
C ALA A 303 23.93 -4.09 -17.64
N VAL A 304 24.72 -3.62 -16.68
CA VAL A 304 24.26 -2.59 -15.71
C VAL A 304 23.89 -1.29 -16.43
N ALA A 305 24.67 -0.86 -17.40
CA ALA A 305 24.40 0.37 -18.15
C ALA A 305 23.10 0.26 -18.96
N GLU A 306 22.79 -0.91 -19.50
CA GLU A 306 21.57 -1.18 -20.25
C GLU A 306 20.34 -1.14 -19.33
N GLU A 307 20.42 -1.76 -18.14
CA GLU A 307 19.34 -1.74 -17.13
C GLU A 307 19.08 -0.33 -16.57
N LEU A 308 20.12 0.41 -16.33
CA LEU A 308 20.03 1.74 -15.73
C LEU A 308 19.70 2.85 -16.75
N GLY A 309 19.98 2.62 -18.03
CA GLY A 309 19.75 3.66 -19.05
C GLY A 309 20.41 4.99 -18.67
N SER A 310 19.63 6.07 -18.63
CA SER A 310 20.10 7.40 -18.27
C SER A 310 20.64 7.50 -16.82
N LEU A 311 20.23 6.62 -15.93
CA LEU A 311 20.70 6.62 -14.53
C LEU A 311 22.17 6.19 -14.41
N TYR A 312 22.69 5.41 -15.37
CA TYR A 312 24.09 5.02 -15.38
C TYR A 312 25.05 6.22 -15.53
N ALA A 313 24.59 7.24 -16.24
CA ALA A 313 25.30 8.50 -16.40
C ALA A 313 24.92 9.58 -15.36
N ALA A 314 24.00 9.26 -14.44
CA ALA A 314 23.62 10.19 -13.40
C ALA A 314 24.82 10.57 -12.52
N PRO A 315 24.97 11.84 -12.13
CA PRO A 315 26.04 12.25 -11.24
C PRO A 315 25.91 11.52 -9.90
N ALA A 316 27.04 11.15 -9.31
CA ALA A 316 27.04 10.68 -7.93
C ALA A 316 26.41 11.74 -7.04
N ALA A 317 25.61 11.31 -6.07
CA ALA A 317 25.11 12.19 -5.03
C ALA A 317 26.32 12.80 -4.28
N GLN A 318 26.18 14.04 -3.86
CA GLN A 318 27.16 14.67 -3.00
C GLN A 318 27.33 13.82 -1.71
N GLY A 319 28.45 13.97 -1.04
CA GLY A 319 28.66 13.30 0.25
C GLY A 319 27.55 13.61 1.24
N THR A 320 27.44 12.81 2.30
CA THR A 320 26.45 13.04 3.36
C THR A 320 26.54 14.45 3.90
N ASP A 321 25.46 15.19 3.78
CA ASP A 321 25.34 16.53 4.35
C ASP A 321 25.28 16.42 5.89
N PRO A 322 26.15 17.09 6.64
CA PRO A 322 26.20 16.94 8.10
C PRO A 322 24.95 17.49 8.81
N GLU A 323 24.22 18.43 8.22
CA GLU A 323 22.99 18.99 8.79
C GLU A 323 21.81 18.07 8.60
N THR A 324 21.63 17.52 7.40
CA THR A 324 20.51 16.67 7.05
C THR A 324 20.78 15.18 7.30
N GLY A 325 22.05 14.76 7.32
CA GLY A 325 22.45 13.37 7.29
C GLY A 325 22.14 12.65 5.97
N TRP A 326 21.73 13.40 4.94
CA TRP A 326 21.27 12.88 3.65
C TRP A 326 22.22 13.29 2.51
N PRO A 327 22.46 12.44 1.51
CA PRO A 327 22.16 11.01 1.49
C PRO A 327 23.02 10.22 2.47
N PRO A 328 22.66 8.95 2.83
CA PRO A 328 23.51 8.16 3.71
C PRO A 328 24.84 7.81 3.04
N SER A 329 25.83 7.40 3.85
CA SER A 329 27.13 6.95 3.33
C SER A 329 26.95 5.84 2.29
N PRO A 330 27.80 5.76 1.25
CA PRO A 330 27.75 4.71 0.23
C PRO A 330 27.76 3.29 0.82
N MET A 331 27.11 2.37 0.14
CA MET A 331 27.14 0.95 0.48
C MET A 331 28.52 0.37 0.11
N LYS A 332 29.09 -0.44 1.01
CA LYS A 332 30.35 -1.11 0.72
C LYS A 332 30.11 -2.32 -0.20
N PRO A 333 30.70 -2.39 -1.40
CA PRO A 333 30.59 -3.54 -2.27
C PRO A 333 30.99 -4.85 -1.56
N MET A 334 30.33 -5.95 -1.92
CA MET A 334 30.61 -7.27 -1.36
C MET A 334 31.55 -8.10 -2.25
N LEU A 335 31.50 -7.85 -3.55
CA LEU A 335 32.31 -8.56 -4.54
C LEU A 335 33.48 -7.67 -5.00
N ASP A 336 34.60 -8.30 -5.34
CA ASP A 336 35.79 -7.66 -5.84
C ASP A 336 36.16 -8.22 -7.21
N PRO A 337 36.48 -7.41 -8.23
CA PRO A 337 36.43 -5.94 -8.20
C PRO A 337 34.98 -5.40 -8.24
N PRO A 338 34.73 -4.24 -7.62
CA PRO A 338 33.43 -3.60 -7.72
C PRO A 338 33.18 -3.08 -9.14
N LEU A 339 31.92 -3.11 -9.59
CA LEU A 339 31.54 -2.48 -10.83
C LEU A 339 31.52 -0.96 -10.71
N LYS A 340 31.63 -0.26 -11.85
CA LYS A 340 31.54 1.21 -11.87
C LYS A 340 30.19 1.64 -11.30
N GLY A 341 30.23 2.47 -10.26
CA GLY A 341 29.02 2.99 -9.58
C GLY A 341 28.42 2.05 -8.53
N GLU A 342 28.89 0.80 -8.38
CA GLU A 342 28.38 -0.14 -7.40
C GLU A 342 28.50 0.41 -5.99
N GLY A 343 27.37 0.40 -5.25
CA GLY A 343 27.27 0.89 -3.89
C GLY A 343 27.26 2.42 -3.74
N LYS A 344 27.53 3.17 -4.80
CA LYS A 344 27.50 4.64 -4.78
C LYS A 344 26.07 5.14 -5.05
N TRP A 345 25.65 6.16 -4.31
CA TRP A 345 24.35 6.77 -4.54
C TRP A 345 24.39 7.67 -5.78
N ALA A 346 23.51 7.44 -6.73
CA ALA A 346 23.23 8.33 -7.85
C ALA A 346 22.19 9.37 -7.42
N SER A 347 22.43 10.63 -7.76
CA SER A 347 21.49 11.71 -7.50
C SER A 347 20.35 11.70 -8.52
N LEU A 348 19.13 11.73 -8.02
CA LEU A 348 17.91 11.90 -8.83
C LEU A 348 17.46 13.36 -8.93
N GLU A 349 18.31 14.32 -8.53
CA GLU A 349 18.02 15.75 -8.48
C GLU A 349 17.58 16.34 -9.82
N LYS A 350 18.16 15.85 -10.92
CA LYS A 350 17.88 16.32 -12.28
C LYS A 350 16.91 15.43 -13.05
N ASP A 351 16.38 14.40 -12.41
CA ASP A 351 15.44 13.48 -13.05
C ASP A 351 14.06 14.15 -13.17
N PRO A 352 13.54 14.33 -14.40
CA PRO A 352 12.27 15.04 -14.59
C PRO A 352 11.05 14.26 -14.03
N PHE A 353 11.17 12.96 -13.80
CA PHE A 353 10.10 12.10 -13.29
C PHE A 353 10.06 12.07 -11.75
N VAL A 354 11.08 12.54 -11.08
CA VAL A 354 11.17 12.54 -9.62
C VAL A 354 10.75 13.88 -9.06
N GLY A 355 9.68 13.88 -8.26
CA GLY A 355 9.20 15.05 -7.53
C GLY A 355 10.09 15.37 -6.33
N LYS A 356 10.19 16.66 -6.00
CA LYS A 356 10.91 17.14 -4.81
C LYS A 356 10.24 18.40 -4.26
N ASN A 357 10.47 18.66 -2.99
CA ASN A 357 10.06 19.91 -2.34
C ASN A 357 10.95 21.07 -2.77
N PRO A 358 10.38 22.25 -3.01
CA PRO A 358 11.13 23.45 -3.31
C PRO A 358 12.08 23.82 -2.17
N GLY A 359 13.33 24.14 -2.51
CA GLY A 359 14.35 24.51 -1.54
C GLY A 359 14.89 23.36 -0.68
N ALA A 360 14.44 22.12 -0.91
CA ALA A 360 14.91 20.92 -0.24
C ALA A 360 15.79 20.06 -1.15
N PRO A 361 16.71 19.25 -0.60
CA PRO A 361 17.42 18.24 -1.38
C PRO A 361 16.45 17.21 -1.95
N THR A 362 16.85 16.53 -3.05
CA THR A 362 16.03 15.44 -3.59
C THR A 362 15.75 14.38 -2.53
N PRO A 363 14.48 13.95 -2.37
CA PRO A 363 14.14 12.98 -1.34
C PRO A 363 14.57 11.56 -1.67
N PHE A 364 15.03 11.30 -2.90
CA PHE A 364 15.39 9.98 -3.38
C PHE A 364 16.85 9.90 -3.84
N VAL A 365 17.47 8.76 -3.56
CA VAL A 365 18.73 8.34 -4.16
C VAL A 365 18.62 6.90 -4.65
N PHE A 366 19.42 6.58 -5.65
CA PHE A 366 19.42 5.29 -6.30
C PHE A 366 20.81 4.65 -6.28
N SER A 367 20.88 3.34 -6.16
CA SER A 367 22.12 2.57 -6.30
C SER A 367 21.83 1.14 -6.73
N PHE A 368 22.90 0.38 -6.96
CA PHE A 368 22.84 -1.07 -7.09
C PHE A 368 24.03 -1.71 -6.35
N ILE A 369 23.86 -2.99 -6.02
CA ILE A 369 24.89 -3.77 -5.34
C ILE A 369 24.78 -5.24 -5.74
N ARG A 370 25.93 -5.95 -5.78
CA ARG A 370 25.99 -7.38 -5.99
C ARG A 370 26.31 -8.07 -4.67
N THR A 371 25.43 -8.98 -4.26
CA THR A 371 25.60 -9.72 -3.00
C THR A 371 25.51 -11.24 -3.17
N ASP A 372 25.41 -11.71 -4.41
CA ASP A 372 25.42 -13.13 -4.75
C ASP A 372 26.84 -13.59 -5.14
N ARG A 373 27.49 -14.33 -4.23
CA ARG A 373 28.85 -14.85 -4.48
C ARG A 373 28.88 -15.96 -5.52
N LYS A 374 27.77 -16.66 -5.72
CA LYS A 374 27.67 -17.76 -6.70
C LYS A 374 27.33 -17.22 -8.09
N ARG A 375 26.60 -16.10 -8.16
CA ARG A 375 26.14 -15.47 -9.40
C ARG A 375 26.53 -13.99 -9.39
N ILE A 376 27.80 -13.76 -9.70
CA ILE A 376 28.42 -12.41 -9.63
C ILE A 376 27.79 -11.37 -10.59
N TYR A 377 26.96 -11.83 -11.54
CA TYR A 377 26.20 -10.98 -12.44
C TYR A 377 24.86 -10.50 -11.87
N ASN A 378 24.33 -11.14 -10.81
CA ASN A 378 23.08 -10.73 -10.18
C ASN A 378 23.24 -9.41 -9.45
N GLN A 379 22.33 -8.49 -9.74
CA GLN A 379 22.32 -7.15 -9.15
C GLN A 379 21.04 -6.96 -8.34
N ILE A 380 21.18 -6.27 -7.24
CA ILE A 380 20.06 -5.76 -6.46
C ILE A 380 20.07 -4.23 -6.58
N PHE A 381 18.98 -3.69 -7.09
CA PHE A 381 18.75 -2.26 -7.25
C PHE A 381 18.06 -1.71 -6.02
N VAL A 382 18.50 -0.53 -5.60
CA VAL A 382 18.07 0.08 -4.33
C VAL A 382 17.65 1.50 -4.58
N THR A 383 16.45 1.86 -4.16
CA THR A 383 16.00 3.24 -4.04
C THR A 383 15.80 3.53 -2.56
N LEU A 384 16.55 4.49 -2.01
CA LEU A 384 16.29 5.02 -0.66
C LEU A 384 15.54 6.35 -0.77
N TRP A 385 14.74 6.63 0.26
CA TRP A 385 14.13 7.95 0.43
C TRP A 385 14.20 8.41 1.88
N ASP A 386 14.14 9.72 2.04
CA ASP A 386 14.10 10.39 3.32
C ASP A 386 12.65 10.50 3.81
N PRO A 387 12.24 9.77 4.86
CA PRO A 387 10.87 9.80 5.38
C PRO A 387 10.49 11.14 6.02
N ARG A 388 11.45 12.05 6.23
CA ARG A 388 11.17 13.42 6.63
C ARG A 388 10.56 14.24 5.50
N GLN A 389 10.76 13.80 4.24
CA GLN A 389 10.23 14.41 3.02
C GLN A 389 9.15 13.59 2.32
N VAL A 390 9.07 12.28 2.59
CA VAL A 390 8.18 11.36 1.88
C VAL A 390 7.33 10.58 2.86
N GLU A 391 6.04 10.56 2.63
CA GLU A 391 5.06 9.73 3.34
C GLU A 391 4.79 8.46 2.55
N LEU A 392 4.59 7.36 3.27
CA LEU A 392 4.27 6.05 2.70
C LEU A 392 2.85 5.66 3.08
N HIS A 393 2.03 5.32 2.09
CA HIS A 393 0.61 5.01 2.26
C HIS A 393 0.29 3.65 1.66
N PRO A 394 -0.24 2.69 2.43
CA PRO A 394 -0.73 1.43 1.90
C PRO A 394 -2.11 1.59 1.25
N VAL A 395 -2.36 0.87 0.17
CA VAL A 395 -3.66 0.77 -0.51
C VAL A 395 -4.04 -0.69 -0.68
N SER A 396 -5.23 -1.07 -0.23
CA SER A 396 -5.77 -2.39 -0.52
C SER A 396 -6.26 -2.46 -1.97
N GLY A 397 -5.88 -3.52 -2.68
CA GLY A 397 -6.36 -3.76 -4.04
C GLY A 397 -7.86 -4.08 -4.09
N THR A 398 -8.44 -4.03 -5.29
CA THR A 398 -9.87 -4.33 -5.48
C THR A 398 -10.21 -5.81 -5.32
N VAL A 399 -9.20 -6.69 -5.35
CA VAL A 399 -9.34 -8.15 -5.25
C VAL A 399 -8.47 -8.72 -4.15
N GLU A 400 -7.21 -8.27 -4.02
CA GLU A 400 -6.22 -8.79 -3.07
C GLU A 400 -5.61 -7.67 -2.23
N PRO A 401 -5.35 -7.96 -0.93
CA PRO A 401 -5.67 -9.20 -0.25
C PRO A 401 -7.18 -9.35 -0.05
N ARG A 402 -7.70 -10.56 -0.17
CA ARG A 402 -9.12 -10.82 0.14
C ARG A 402 -9.40 -10.44 1.58
N SER A 403 -10.46 -9.63 1.75
CA SER A 403 -10.79 -9.07 3.05
C SER A 403 -11.40 -10.10 4.00
N ALA A 404 -10.92 -10.11 5.24
CA ALA A 404 -11.51 -10.84 6.35
C ALA A 404 -12.71 -10.13 6.97
N THR A 405 -12.82 -8.83 6.77
CA THR A 405 -13.82 -7.99 7.44
C THR A 405 -14.98 -7.60 6.52
N GLY A 406 -15.01 -8.11 5.29
CA GLY A 406 -16.01 -7.77 4.28
C GLY A 406 -15.79 -6.41 3.60
N GLU A 407 -14.71 -5.69 3.93
CA GLU A 407 -14.37 -4.44 3.26
C GLU A 407 -13.83 -4.68 1.85
N THR A 408 -14.06 -3.75 0.94
CA THR A 408 -13.52 -3.80 -0.42
C THR A 408 -12.48 -2.71 -0.60
N GLY A 409 -11.29 -3.07 -1.04
CA GLY A 409 -10.24 -2.12 -1.34
C GLY A 409 -10.57 -1.22 -2.53
N THR A 410 -10.07 0.00 -2.50
CA THR A 410 -10.26 0.96 -3.61
C THR A 410 -9.38 0.62 -4.80
N GLY A 411 -8.20 0.07 -4.56
CA GLY A 411 -7.19 -0.19 -5.59
C GLY A 411 -6.66 1.09 -6.24
N GLU A 412 -6.87 2.26 -5.65
CA GLU A 412 -6.55 3.56 -6.26
C GLU A 412 -5.91 4.51 -5.25
N VAL A 413 -4.94 5.28 -5.72
CA VAL A 413 -4.50 6.49 -5.02
C VAL A 413 -5.69 7.46 -4.93
N PRO A 414 -5.96 8.10 -3.77
CA PRO A 414 -7.08 9.03 -3.66
C PRO A 414 -7.01 10.15 -4.70
N ARG A 415 -8.10 10.32 -5.47
CA ARG A 415 -8.21 11.29 -6.57
C ARG A 415 -8.55 12.70 -6.06
N ARG A 416 -7.74 13.20 -5.12
CA ARG A 416 -7.87 14.56 -4.55
C ARG A 416 -6.65 15.39 -4.95
N PRO A 417 -6.81 16.68 -5.29
CA PRO A 417 -5.70 17.55 -5.67
C PRO A 417 -4.54 17.56 -4.66
N GLU A 418 -4.88 17.52 -3.36
CA GLU A 418 -3.92 17.55 -2.26
C GLU A 418 -3.04 16.29 -2.21
N VAL A 419 -3.57 15.14 -2.61
CA VAL A 419 -2.84 13.88 -2.68
C VAL A 419 -2.11 13.79 -4.01
N MET A 420 -2.86 13.97 -5.11
CA MET A 420 -2.30 13.83 -6.44
C MET A 420 -1.17 14.84 -6.71
N GLY A 421 -1.29 16.09 -6.28
CA GLY A 421 -0.23 17.10 -6.46
C GLY A 421 1.09 16.78 -5.75
N ARG A 422 1.07 15.84 -4.81
CA ARG A 422 2.23 15.38 -4.04
C ARG A 422 2.69 13.97 -4.37
N LEU A 423 2.00 13.26 -5.28
CA LEU A 423 2.35 11.89 -5.67
C LEU A 423 3.73 11.84 -6.30
N VAL A 424 4.64 11.01 -5.74
CA VAL A 424 6.02 10.89 -6.22
C VAL A 424 6.45 9.45 -6.53
N GLY A 425 5.67 8.46 -6.13
CA GLY A 425 6.00 7.08 -6.44
C GLY A 425 4.90 6.10 -6.07
N GLY A 426 5.08 4.86 -6.51
CA GLY A 426 4.28 3.71 -6.11
C GLY A 426 5.07 2.43 -6.32
N PHE A 427 4.79 1.41 -5.49
CA PHE A 427 5.43 0.10 -5.59
C PHE A 427 4.51 -1.00 -5.04
N ASN A 428 4.82 -2.24 -5.38
CA ASN A 428 4.01 -3.40 -5.02
C ASN A 428 3.89 -3.61 -3.51
N GLY A 429 2.75 -4.15 -3.11
CA GLY A 429 2.47 -4.57 -1.74
C GLY A 429 2.99 -5.97 -1.40
N GLY A 430 2.30 -6.61 -0.46
CA GLY A 430 2.65 -7.93 0.06
C GLY A 430 2.07 -9.10 -0.73
N PHE A 431 2.08 -10.27 -0.12
CA PHE A 431 1.55 -11.49 -0.69
C PHE A 431 0.02 -11.50 -0.71
N GLN A 432 -0.54 -12.29 -1.62
CA GLN A 432 -1.96 -12.59 -1.62
C GLN A 432 -2.39 -13.27 -0.31
N ALA A 433 -3.67 -13.13 0.07
CA ALA A 433 -4.21 -13.74 1.28
C ALA A 433 -3.96 -15.26 1.35
N VAL A 434 -4.10 -15.97 0.23
CA VAL A 434 -3.86 -17.42 0.17
C VAL A 434 -2.42 -17.85 0.53
N HIS A 435 -1.48 -16.92 0.61
CA HIS A 435 -0.08 -17.18 0.95
C HIS A 435 0.29 -16.84 2.40
N GLY A 436 -0.68 -16.59 3.26
CA GLY A 436 -0.43 -16.40 4.67
C GLY A 436 -1.28 -15.38 5.39
N GLU A 437 -2.27 -14.77 4.74
CA GLU A 437 -3.23 -13.84 5.37
C GLU A 437 -2.59 -12.77 6.24
N PHE A 438 -1.49 -12.21 5.75
CA PHE A 438 -0.74 -11.19 6.48
C PHE A 438 -1.52 -9.87 6.55
N GLY A 439 -1.52 -9.24 7.73
CA GLY A 439 -2.30 -8.06 8.04
C GLY A 439 -2.24 -6.95 7.01
N MET A 440 -3.40 -6.35 6.75
CA MET A 440 -3.58 -5.22 5.85
C MET A 440 -4.59 -4.24 6.41
N MET A 441 -4.19 -2.99 6.55
CA MET A 441 -5.05 -1.87 6.91
C MET A 441 -4.67 -0.66 6.06
N ALA A 442 -5.65 0.08 5.58
CA ALA A 442 -5.48 1.34 4.88
C ALA A 442 -6.57 2.32 5.31
N ASP A 443 -6.22 3.59 5.52
CA ASP A 443 -7.13 4.63 5.99
C ASP A 443 -8.00 4.19 7.20
N ARG A 444 -7.38 3.52 8.19
CA ARG A 444 -8.02 2.93 9.38
C ARG A 444 -9.00 1.79 9.10
N VAL A 445 -9.15 1.36 7.85
CA VAL A 445 -9.98 0.22 7.47
C VAL A 445 -9.13 -1.04 7.50
N VAL A 446 -9.48 -1.98 8.35
CA VAL A 446 -8.81 -3.29 8.46
C VAL A 446 -9.40 -4.24 7.43
N TYR A 447 -8.56 -4.73 6.54
CA TYR A 447 -8.91 -5.77 5.55
C TYR A 447 -8.52 -7.15 6.04
N LEU A 448 -7.30 -7.28 6.57
CA LEU A 448 -6.81 -8.48 7.24
C LEU A 448 -6.26 -8.09 8.62
N PRO A 449 -6.67 -8.75 9.70
CA PRO A 449 -6.12 -8.53 11.03
C PRO A 449 -4.60 -8.76 11.07
N PRO A 450 -3.85 -8.02 11.90
CA PRO A 450 -2.43 -8.27 12.07
C PRO A 450 -2.14 -9.67 12.60
N LYS A 451 -1.13 -10.33 12.03
CA LYS A 451 -0.61 -11.63 12.50
C LYS A 451 0.54 -11.44 13.48
N PRO A 452 0.59 -12.22 14.55
CA PRO A 452 1.73 -12.28 15.45
C PRO A 452 3.03 -12.60 14.70
N PHE A 453 4.13 -11.98 15.15
CA PHE A 453 5.50 -12.20 14.66
C PHE A 453 5.72 -11.89 13.17
N ALA A 454 4.73 -11.33 12.48
CA ALA A 454 4.90 -10.90 11.11
C ALA A 454 5.64 -9.56 11.04
N ALA A 455 6.53 -9.45 10.05
CA ALA A 455 7.20 -8.20 9.72
C ALA A 455 6.16 -7.20 9.24
N THR A 456 6.19 -6.02 9.81
CA THR A 456 5.17 -4.98 9.63
C THR A 456 5.82 -3.67 9.22
N VAL A 457 5.26 -3.03 8.22
CA VAL A 457 5.42 -1.59 7.95
C VAL A 457 4.11 -0.90 8.25
N ALA A 458 4.16 0.23 8.94
CA ALA A 458 2.98 0.99 9.37
C ALA A 458 3.10 2.46 8.96
N GLU A 459 1.99 3.03 8.55
CA GLU A 459 1.75 4.46 8.44
C GLU A 459 1.17 4.95 9.76
N LEU A 460 1.77 5.96 10.35
CA LEU A 460 1.30 6.59 11.57
C LEU A 460 0.47 7.84 11.28
N ALA A 461 -0.34 8.27 12.24
CA ALA A 461 -1.25 9.42 12.10
C ALA A 461 -0.52 10.74 11.82
N ASP A 462 0.75 10.87 12.20
CA ASP A 462 1.61 12.02 11.89
C ASP A 462 2.30 11.91 10.50
N GLY A 463 1.95 10.88 9.72
CA GLY A 463 2.53 10.56 8.43
C GLY A 463 3.91 9.88 8.51
N SER A 464 4.43 9.61 9.71
CA SER A 464 5.68 8.87 9.84
C SER A 464 5.50 7.39 9.51
N THR A 465 6.60 6.73 9.12
CA THR A 465 6.61 5.32 8.77
C THR A 465 7.28 4.52 9.87
N GLY A 466 6.56 3.55 10.44
CA GLY A 466 7.08 2.61 11.44
C GLY A 466 7.43 1.26 10.84
N PHE A 467 8.45 0.61 11.41
CA PHE A 467 8.81 -0.77 11.08
C PHE A 467 8.94 -1.58 12.36
N GLY A 468 8.54 -2.84 12.30
CA GLY A 468 8.67 -3.74 13.45
C GLY A 468 8.16 -5.13 13.20
N THR A 469 8.27 -5.96 14.21
CA THR A 469 7.66 -7.28 14.26
C THR A 469 6.43 -7.19 15.15
N TRP A 470 5.28 -7.64 14.66
CA TRP A 470 4.04 -7.56 15.42
C TRP A 470 4.11 -8.44 16.67
N PRO A 471 3.72 -7.95 17.85
CA PRO A 471 3.74 -8.74 19.07
C PRO A 471 2.71 -9.87 19.04
N GLU A 472 2.83 -10.83 19.97
CA GLU A 472 2.01 -12.04 20.02
C GLU A 472 0.52 -11.73 20.19
N SER A 473 0.18 -10.79 21.05
CA SER A 473 -1.19 -10.30 21.16
C SER A 473 -1.16 -8.79 21.41
N SER A 474 -1.62 -8.03 20.45
CA SER A 474 -1.76 -6.58 20.61
C SER A 474 -2.89 -6.07 19.75
N PRO A 475 -3.77 -5.25 20.31
CA PRO A 475 -4.70 -4.48 19.49
C PRO A 475 -3.92 -3.53 18.57
N ILE A 476 -4.54 -3.11 17.49
CA ILE A 476 -3.94 -2.10 16.62
C ILE A 476 -3.93 -0.76 17.38
N PRO A 477 -2.75 -0.17 17.64
CA PRO A 477 -2.67 1.14 18.27
C PRO A 477 -3.42 2.20 17.45
N LYS A 478 -4.06 3.14 18.13
CA LYS A 478 -4.84 4.20 17.47
C LYS A 478 -3.99 5.14 16.59
N GLU A 479 -2.71 5.21 16.85
CA GLU A 479 -1.73 5.98 16.10
C GLU A 479 -1.45 5.39 14.71
N ILE A 480 -1.68 4.09 14.52
CA ILE A 480 -1.54 3.43 13.23
C ILE A 480 -2.78 3.69 12.38
N VAL A 481 -2.59 4.30 11.21
CA VAL A 481 -3.66 4.58 10.23
C VAL A 481 -3.65 3.64 9.04
N GLY A 482 -2.49 3.02 8.78
CA GLY A 482 -2.30 2.02 7.75
C GLY A 482 -1.21 1.04 8.14
N LEU A 483 -1.31 -0.21 7.73
CA LEU A 483 -0.26 -1.21 7.90
C LEU A 483 -0.30 -2.27 6.82
N ARG A 484 0.87 -2.84 6.55
CA ARG A 484 1.00 -4.04 5.73
C ARG A 484 2.04 -4.97 6.35
N GLN A 485 1.65 -6.21 6.47
CA GLN A 485 2.53 -7.27 6.94
C GLN A 485 2.93 -8.20 5.80
N ASN A 486 4.09 -8.81 5.92
CA ASN A 486 4.46 -9.91 5.03
C ASN A 486 5.51 -10.82 5.66
N MET A 487 5.14 -12.04 6.03
CA MET A 487 6.02 -13.06 6.57
C MET A 487 6.79 -12.62 7.84
N THR A 488 7.80 -13.38 8.22
CA THR A 488 8.77 -13.00 9.26
C THR A 488 9.78 -12.01 8.69
N PRO A 489 10.41 -11.17 9.55
CA PRO A 489 11.41 -10.21 9.08
C PRO A 489 12.54 -10.84 8.26
N LEU A 490 12.94 -10.17 7.19
CA LEU A 490 14.06 -10.56 6.35
C LEU A 490 15.40 -10.12 6.93
N ILE A 491 15.38 -9.01 7.66
CA ILE A 491 16.52 -8.49 8.42
C ILE A 491 16.02 -7.91 9.74
N VAL A 492 16.74 -8.16 10.83
CA VAL A 492 16.49 -7.58 12.15
C VAL A 492 17.85 -7.22 12.77
N ASP A 493 17.98 -5.98 13.27
CA ASP A 493 19.20 -5.44 13.88
C ASP A 493 20.45 -5.69 13.02
N GLU A 494 20.32 -5.48 11.70
CA GLU A 494 21.34 -5.72 10.69
C GLU A 494 21.76 -7.20 10.54
N VAL A 495 21.04 -8.14 11.18
CA VAL A 495 21.26 -9.57 10.98
C VAL A 495 20.43 -10.04 9.77
N PRO A 496 21.09 -10.45 8.68
CA PRO A 496 20.39 -10.93 7.48
C PRO A 496 19.72 -12.27 7.74
N ASN A 497 18.52 -12.42 7.21
CA ASN A 497 17.74 -13.65 7.25
C ASN A 497 17.78 -14.38 8.59
N PRO A 498 17.41 -13.73 9.72
CA PRO A 498 17.61 -14.26 11.08
C PRO A 498 16.91 -15.59 11.31
N TYR A 499 15.85 -15.87 10.53
CA TYR A 499 15.07 -17.11 10.60
C TYR A 499 15.54 -18.18 9.61
N LYS A 500 16.64 -17.97 8.89
CA LYS A 500 17.26 -18.90 7.92
C LYS A 500 16.26 -19.43 6.88
N ARG A 501 15.47 -18.58 6.30
CA ARG A 501 14.51 -18.92 5.27
C ARG A 501 15.22 -19.09 3.94
N HIS A 502 14.92 -20.21 3.23
CA HIS A 502 15.44 -20.49 1.88
C HIS A 502 14.40 -20.16 0.81
N TRP A 503 13.15 -20.47 1.07
CA TRP A 503 12.04 -20.18 0.16
C TRP A 503 10.94 -19.41 0.89
N TRP A 504 10.64 -18.22 0.40
CA TRP A 504 9.53 -17.41 0.88
C TRP A 504 8.32 -17.64 -0.03
N GLY A 505 7.27 -18.26 0.45
CA GLY A 505 6.10 -18.69 -0.29
C GLY A 505 5.87 -20.20 -0.29
N GLY A 506 6.68 -20.94 0.48
CA GLY A 506 6.58 -22.38 0.68
C GLY A 506 7.59 -23.18 -0.16
N VAL A 507 8.17 -24.19 0.44
CA VAL A 507 9.09 -25.11 -0.23
C VAL A 507 8.29 -26.32 -0.71
N PRO A 508 8.35 -26.68 -2.00
CA PRO A 508 7.73 -27.92 -2.46
C PRO A 508 8.30 -29.11 -1.68
N PRO A 509 7.47 -30.13 -1.33
CA PRO A 509 7.96 -31.31 -0.65
C PRO A 509 9.12 -31.98 -1.41
N GLY A 510 10.19 -32.29 -0.68
CA GLY A 510 11.38 -32.96 -1.28
C GLY A 510 12.39 -32.04 -1.97
N TRP A 511 12.15 -30.73 -1.97
CA TRP A 511 13.11 -29.76 -2.53
C TRP A 511 13.98 -29.18 -1.43
N THR A 512 15.30 -29.27 -1.65
CA THR A 512 16.31 -28.67 -0.76
C THR A 512 16.94 -27.42 -1.36
N GLN A 513 16.65 -27.12 -2.65
CA GLN A 513 17.26 -26.01 -3.36
C GLN A 513 16.50 -24.71 -3.17
N GLU A 514 17.25 -23.65 -3.06
CA GLU A 514 16.74 -22.27 -2.93
C GLU A 514 16.05 -21.84 -4.22
N SER A 515 14.82 -21.36 -4.10
CA SER A 515 14.11 -20.77 -5.23
C SER A 515 14.67 -19.39 -5.55
N ARG A 516 15.14 -19.24 -6.76
CA ARG A 516 15.60 -17.99 -7.32
C ARG A 516 14.52 -17.38 -8.22
N THR A 517 14.13 -16.17 -7.92
CA THR A 517 13.05 -15.47 -8.65
C THR A 517 13.20 -13.96 -8.50
N VAL A 518 12.30 -13.19 -9.12
CA VAL A 518 12.17 -11.77 -8.83
C VAL A 518 11.76 -11.59 -7.37
N ARG A 519 12.44 -10.70 -6.66
CA ARG A 519 12.13 -10.37 -5.28
C ARG A 519 12.20 -8.88 -5.05
N SER A 520 11.35 -8.41 -4.14
CA SER A 520 11.41 -7.05 -3.61
C SER A 520 11.31 -7.05 -2.10
N ALA A 521 11.80 -6.00 -1.48
CA ALA A 521 11.77 -5.81 -0.05
C ALA A 521 11.70 -4.33 0.30
N LEU A 522 11.26 -4.06 1.51
CA LEU A 522 11.22 -2.74 2.11
C LEU A 522 11.97 -2.77 3.43
N CYS A 523 12.75 -1.75 3.74
CA CYS A 523 13.42 -1.66 5.03
C CYS A 523 13.52 -0.24 5.57
N MET A 524 13.81 -0.16 6.87
CA MET A 524 14.31 1.04 7.53
C MET A 524 15.80 0.89 7.81
N THR A 525 16.60 1.88 7.44
CA THR A 525 18.05 1.92 7.75
C THR A 525 18.29 2.39 9.19
N ARG A 526 19.51 2.20 9.69
CA ARG A 526 19.95 2.69 11.01
C ARG A 526 19.79 4.20 11.14
N GLU A 527 19.97 4.93 10.05
CA GLU A 527 19.80 6.39 9.99
C GLU A 527 18.34 6.82 9.90
N GLY A 528 17.40 5.88 9.83
CA GLY A 528 15.96 6.14 9.72
C GLY A 528 15.45 6.34 8.29
N PHE A 529 16.28 6.15 7.25
CA PHE A 529 15.83 6.21 5.86
C PHE A 529 15.10 4.93 5.47
N VAL A 530 14.17 5.05 4.52
CA VAL A 530 13.40 3.92 4.02
C VAL A 530 13.92 3.51 2.64
N GLY A 531 14.01 2.19 2.40
CA GLY A 531 14.54 1.66 1.16
C GLY A 531 13.67 0.59 0.52
N TYR A 532 13.47 0.71 -0.79
CA TYR A 532 12.91 -0.34 -1.64
C TYR A 532 14.04 -1.04 -2.39
N PHE A 533 14.00 -2.37 -2.36
CA PHE A 533 14.99 -3.26 -2.97
C PHE A 533 14.32 -4.12 -4.04
N TYR A 534 15.00 -4.30 -5.16
CA TYR A 534 14.54 -5.13 -6.26
C TYR A 534 15.70 -5.93 -6.85
N GLY A 535 15.48 -7.22 -7.09
CA GLY A 535 16.43 -8.07 -7.79
C GLY A 535 15.73 -9.19 -8.56
N ALA A 536 16.28 -9.58 -9.69
CA ALA A 536 15.83 -10.71 -10.48
C ALA A 536 16.75 -11.93 -10.23
N ALA A 537 16.18 -13.14 -10.32
CA ALA A 537 16.90 -14.41 -10.15
C ALA A 537 17.69 -14.51 -8.81
N ILE A 538 17.15 -13.98 -7.72
CA ILE A 538 17.76 -13.98 -6.39
C ILE A 538 16.96 -14.77 -5.37
N ASP A 539 17.63 -15.24 -4.33
CA ASP A 539 17.02 -15.84 -3.14
C ASP A 539 16.88 -14.83 -1.97
N PRO A 540 16.23 -15.19 -0.86
CA PRO A 540 16.05 -14.29 0.28
C PRO A 540 17.36 -13.88 0.95
N GLU A 541 18.36 -14.74 0.97
CA GLU A 541 19.65 -14.48 1.61
C GLU A 541 20.41 -13.40 0.85
N VAL A 542 20.51 -13.53 -0.48
CA VAL A 542 21.11 -12.53 -1.38
C VAL A 542 20.45 -11.16 -1.21
N LEU A 543 19.11 -11.12 -1.12
CA LEU A 543 18.36 -9.89 -0.89
C LEU A 543 18.66 -9.29 0.50
N SER A 544 18.70 -10.13 1.54
CA SER A 544 18.98 -9.68 2.91
C SER A 544 20.40 -9.13 3.08
N PHE A 545 21.38 -9.68 2.37
CA PHE A 545 22.74 -9.11 2.34
C PHE A 545 22.78 -7.72 1.68
N ALA A 546 21.99 -7.49 0.63
CA ALA A 546 21.90 -6.15 0.05
C ALA A 546 21.29 -5.15 1.07
N MET A 547 20.26 -5.57 1.81
CA MET A 547 19.68 -4.77 2.88
C MET A 547 20.69 -4.50 4.00
N GLN A 548 21.52 -5.48 4.37
CA GLN A 548 22.59 -5.29 5.35
C GLN A 548 23.62 -4.25 4.86
N ARG A 549 24.00 -4.30 3.58
CA ARG A 549 24.93 -3.31 3.01
C ARG A 549 24.37 -1.91 3.01
N ALA A 550 23.04 -1.77 2.91
CA ALA A 550 22.36 -0.50 3.07
C ALA A 550 22.09 -0.13 4.55
N ARG A 551 22.59 -0.92 5.51
CA ARG A 551 22.44 -0.72 6.98
C ARG A 551 20.98 -0.76 7.43
N CYS A 552 20.17 -1.64 6.84
CA CYS A 552 18.80 -1.87 7.27
C CYS A 552 18.79 -2.50 8.68
N VAL A 553 18.03 -1.91 9.60
CA VAL A 553 17.83 -2.44 10.96
C VAL A 553 16.58 -3.31 11.06
N HIS A 554 15.58 -3.09 10.22
CA HIS A 554 14.40 -3.92 10.11
C HIS A 554 13.89 -3.90 8.68
N GLY A 555 13.45 -5.06 8.19
CA GLY A 555 12.91 -5.13 6.83
C GLY A 555 12.08 -6.36 6.57
N LEU A 556 11.18 -6.21 5.62
CA LEU A 556 10.23 -7.21 5.21
C LEU A 556 10.32 -7.48 3.71
N HIS A 557 10.06 -8.73 3.37
CA HIS A 557 9.89 -9.16 1.99
C HIS A 557 8.54 -8.65 1.44
N LEU A 558 8.48 -8.21 0.20
CA LEU A 558 7.25 -7.85 -0.51
C LEU A 558 6.85 -8.93 -1.52
N ASP A 559 5.84 -8.68 -2.36
CA ASP A 559 5.42 -9.65 -3.39
C ASP A 559 6.60 -9.99 -4.32
N MET A 560 6.70 -11.27 -4.66
CA MET A 560 7.74 -11.82 -5.54
C MET A 560 7.20 -12.27 -6.91
N ASN A 561 5.97 -11.90 -7.23
CA ASN A 561 5.41 -12.19 -8.54
C ASN A 561 5.96 -11.19 -9.56
N ALA A 562 6.71 -11.69 -10.55
CA ALA A 562 7.33 -10.87 -11.57
C ALA A 562 6.37 -9.91 -12.29
N GLY A 563 5.10 -10.31 -12.48
CA GLY A 563 4.07 -9.45 -13.07
C GLY A 563 3.56 -8.32 -12.15
N HIS A 564 3.93 -8.33 -10.87
CA HIS A 564 3.46 -7.36 -9.88
C HIS A 564 4.57 -6.64 -9.12
N THR A 565 5.80 -7.06 -9.25
CA THR A 565 6.93 -6.53 -8.49
C THR A 565 7.59 -5.37 -9.25
N GLY A 566 7.65 -4.20 -8.61
CA GLY A 566 8.32 -3.04 -9.18
C GLY A 566 7.97 -1.74 -8.48
N LEU A 567 8.81 -0.73 -8.74
CA LEU A 567 8.65 0.65 -8.27
C LEU A 567 8.61 1.59 -9.48
N GLU A 568 7.70 2.53 -9.44
CA GLU A 568 7.53 3.61 -10.41
C GLU A 568 7.59 4.96 -9.72
N PHE A 569 8.33 5.90 -10.31
CA PHE A 569 8.27 7.31 -9.94
C PHE A 569 7.14 8.00 -10.67
N TYR A 570 6.54 9.00 -10.02
CA TYR A 570 5.45 9.79 -10.55
C TYR A 570 5.66 11.28 -10.33
N ARG A 571 5.18 12.06 -11.27
CA ARG A 571 4.83 13.47 -11.09
C ARG A 571 3.46 13.70 -11.67
N THR A 572 2.59 14.32 -10.91
CA THR A 572 1.23 14.66 -11.36
C THR A 572 0.99 16.15 -11.15
N ALA A 573 0.24 16.75 -12.03
CA ALA A 573 -0.11 18.16 -11.97
C ALA A 573 -1.34 18.46 -12.82
N PRO A 574 -2.01 19.61 -12.63
CA PRO A 574 -2.97 20.12 -13.57
C PRO A 574 -2.37 20.22 -14.98
N ARG A 575 -3.21 20.04 -16.02
CA ARG A 575 -2.81 20.01 -17.44
C ARG A 575 -1.91 21.19 -17.79
N GLY A 576 -0.82 20.89 -18.47
CA GLY A 576 0.18 21.88 -18.92
C GLY A 576 1.13 22.39 -17.84
N LYS A 577 1.08 21.87 -16.61
CA LYS A 577 1.99 22.26 -15.52
C LYS A 577 3.12 21.26 -15.28
N LEU A 578 3.09 20.09 -15.93
CA LEU A 578 4.20 19.14 -15.87
C LEU A 578 5.40 19.63 -16.68
N PRO A 579 6.63 19.34 -16.23
CA PRO A 579 7.82 19.64 -16.99
C PRO A 579 7.78 18.95 -18.36
N VAL A 580 8.32 19.61 -19.37
CA VAL A 580 8.46 19.05 -20.71
C VAL A 580 9.81 18.34 -20.78
N PRO A 581 9.86 17.05 -21.05
CA PRO A 581 11.11 16.32 -21.24
C PRO A 581 11.92 16.94 -22.39
N LYS A 582 13.24 17.06 -22.23
CA LYS A 582 14.15 17.60 -23.26
C LYS A 582 14.41 16.60 -24.41
N ARG A 583 13.95 15.37 -24.29
CA ARG A 583 14.07 14.28 -25.27
C ARG A 583 12.76 13.51 -25.38
N PRO A 584 12.55 12.74 -26.45
CA PRO A 584 11.45 11.78 -26.51
C PRO A 584 11.45 10.82 -25.33
N LEU A 585 10.26 10.39 -24.92
CA LEU A 585 10.11 9.35 -23.88
C LEU A 585 10.58 8.00 -24.42
N GLU A 586 11.12 7.19 -23.53
CA GLU A 586 11.46 5.81 -23.80
C GLU A 586 10.27 4.91 -23.40
N ASP A 587 9.45 4.49 -24.34
CA ASP A 587 8.15 3.82 -24.12
C ASP A 587 8.22 2.59 -23.22
N LEU A 588 9.36 1.92 -23.13
CA LEU A 588 9.52 0.72 -22.29
C LEU A 588 9.48 1.02 -20.79
N TRP A 589 9.88 2.22 -20.37
CA TRP A 589 9.99 2.55 -18.95
C TRP A 589 9.59 3.99 -18.58
N GLU A 590 9.18 4.80 -19.53
CA GLU A 590 8.74 6.18 -19.35
C GLU A 590 7.36 6.37 -19.97
N ALA A 591 6.48 7.08 -19.31
CA ALA A 591 5.14 7.37 -19.80
C ALA A 591 4.66 8.77 -19.40
N ARG A 592 3.75 9.32 -20.20
CA ARG A 592 2.97 10.50 -19.88
C ARG A 592 1.53 10.29 -20.32
N GLY A 593 0.57 10.77 -19.53
CA GLY A 593 -0.84 10.64 -19.85
C GLY A 593 -1.74 11.42 -18.91
N ASN A 594 -3.05 11.26 -19.11
CA ASN A 594 -4.05 11.80 -18.21
C ASN A 594 -4.19 10.90 -16.98
N VAL A 595 -4.40 11.50 -15.81
CA VAL A 595 -4.70 10.75 -14.58
C VAL A 595 -6.10 10.13 -14.71
N PRO A 596 -6.22 8.79 -14.68
CA PRO A 596 -7.54 8.15 -14.75
C PRO A 596 -8.44 8.61 -13.58
N GLY A 597 -9.69 8.94 -13.88
CA GLY A 597 -10.67 9.37 -12.88
C GLY A 597 -10.45 10.78 -12.31
N MET A 598 -9.55 11.60 -12.92
CA MET A 598 -9.32 12.97 -12.50
C MET A 598 -9.18 13.89 -13.71
N GLU A 599 -10.29 14.54 -14.08
CA GLU A 599 -10.33 15.42 -15.24
C GLU A 599 -9.39 16.63 -15.08
N GLY A 600 -8.72 16.98 -16.16
CA GLY A 600 -7.78 18.11 -16.17
C GLY A 600 -6.44 17.87 -15.51
N TRP A 601 -6.13 16.63 -15.07
CA TRP A 601 -4.85 16.27 -14.49
C TRP A 601 -4.04 15.33 -15.38
N GLU A 602 -2.74 15.55 -15.40
CA GLU A 602 -1.76 14.76 -16.15
C GLU A 602 -0.74 14.13 -15.21
N PHE A 603 -0.16 13.03 -15.64
CA PHE A 603 0.98 12.39 -14.98
C PHE A 603 2.17 12.21 -15.91
N MET A 604 3.33 12.15 -15.34
CA MET A 604 4.55 11.57 -15.89
C MET A 604 4.99 10.45 -14.98
N SER A 605 5.47 9.35 -15.54
CA SER A 605 5.99 8.24 -14.75
C SER A 605 7.21 7.60 -15.40
N ARG A 606 8.06 6.99 -14.56
CA ARG A 606 9.23 6.22 -14.97
C ARG A 606 9.39 5.02 -14.03
N ARG A 607 9.65 3.84 -14.58
CA ARG A 607 10.08 2.68 -13.77
C ARG A 607 11.39 2.97 -13.06
N MET A 608 11.65 2.28 -11.95
CA MET A 608 12.91 2.35 -11.22
C MET A 608 14.10 1.98 -12.10
N ILE A 609 13.98 0.88 -12.86
CA ILE A 609 14.95 0.43 -13.86
C ILE A 609 14.23 0.04 -15.15
N ARG A 610 14.96 -0.03 -16.28
CA ARG A 610 14.38 -0.21 -17.61
C ARG A 610 13.66 -1.56 -17.77
N PHE A 611 14.24 -2.65 -17.31
CA PHE A 611 13.73 -4.02 -17.51
C PHE A 611 13.14 -4.63 -16.24
N MET A 612 12.30 -3.89 -15.53
CA MET A 612 11.46 -4.51 -14.49
C MET A 612 10.54 -5.54 -15.12
N ALA A 613 10.60 -6.78 -14.64
CA ALA A 613 9.95 -7.93 -15.27
C ALA A 613 8.42 -7.72 -15.34
N LEU A 614 7.83 -8.10 -16.48
CA LEU A 614 6.41 -8.26 -16.82
C LEU A 614 5.41 -7.28 -16.16
N MET A 615 5.89 -6.21 -15.54
CA MET A 615 5.05 -5.23 -14.84
C MET A 615 4.27 -4.39 -15.88
N ASN A 616 2.96 -4.28 -15.70
CA ASN A 616 2.14 -3.34 -16.46
C ASN A 616 2.57 -1.90 -16.12
N PHE A 617 2.86 -1.13 -17.14
CA PHE A 617 3.35 0.23 -16.98
C PHE A 617 2.52 1.22 -17.81
N PRO A 618 2.15 2.39 -17.31
CA PRO A 618 2.20 2.84 -15.90
C PRO A 618 1.12 2.17 -15.05
N ARG A 619 1.46 1.78 -13.84
CA ARG A 619 0.62 0.91 -13.04
C ARG A 619 -0.17 1.63 -11.95
N TYR A 620 0.52 2.20 -10.97
CA TYR A 620 -0.09 2.67 -9.71
C TYR A 620 -0.92 3.96 -9.84
N VAL A 621 -0.89 4.61 -10.98
CA VAL A 621 -1.79 5.73 -11.32
C VAL A 621 -3.18 5.24 -11.74
N GLY A 622 -3.34 3.96 -12.05
CA GLY A 622 -4.61 3.33 -12.40
C GLY A 622 -5.30 2.66 -11.22
N THR A 623 -6.28 1.81 -11.53
CA THR A 623 -6.95 0.95 -10.54
C THR A 623 -6.24 -0.41 -10.50
N GLU A 624 -5.79 -0.82 -9.32
CA GLU A 624 -5.06 -2.06 -9.10
C GLU A 624 -5.91 -3.14 -8.43
N GLN A 625 -5.74 -4.38 -8.87
CA GLN A 625 -6.39 -5.54 -8.27
C GLN A 625 -5.68 -6.00 -6.99
N ARG A 626 -4.37 -5.75 -6.85
CA ARG A 626 -3.56 -6.12 -5.70
C ARG A 626 -3.18 -4.90 -4.89
N ASP A 627 -2.90 -5.12 -3.63
CA ASP A 627 -2.39 -4.09 -2.75
C ASP A 627 -1.05 -3.53 -3.24
N PHE A 628 -0.86 -2.27 -2.94
CA PHE A 628 0.35 -1.54 -3.28
C PHE A 628 0.58 -0.40 -2.28
N PHE A 629 1.73 0.22 -2.39
CA PHE A 629 2.04 1.45 -1.68
C PHE A 629 2.17 2.61 -2.66
N TYR A 630 1.72 3.78 -2.26
CA TYR A 630 2.07 5.01 -2.95
C TYR A 630 2.84 5.95 -2.02
N LEU A 631 3.61 6.83 -2.61
CA LEU A 631 4.47 7.78 -1.93
C LEU A 631 4.04 9.20 -2.26
N THR A 632 3.92 10.04 -1.24
CA THR A 632 3.65 11.47 -1.41
C THR A 632 4.73 12.32 -0.76
N LEU A 633 4.99 13.49 -1.34
CA LEU A 633 5.82 14.47 -0.66
C LEU A 633 5.12 14.97 0.59
N ARG A 634 5.86 15.10 1.67
CA ARG A 634 5.42 15.84 2.86
C ARG A 634 5.40 17.34 2.57
N ASN A 635 4.46 18.04 3.15
CA ASN A 635 4.56 19.49 3.22
C ASN A 635 5.65 19.86 4.25
N ILE A 636 6.78 20.37 3.77
CA ILE A 636 7.90 20.78 4.62
C ILE A 636 8.26 22.23 4.29
N LEU A 637 8.88 22.88 5.25
CA LEU A 637 9.40 24.23 5.06
C LEU A 637 10.67 24.21 4.18
N PRO A 638 10.92 25.25 3.40
CA PRO A 638 10.13 26.51 3.33
C PRO A 638 8.90 26.46 2.42
N GLY A 639 8.83 25.59 1.41
CA GLY A 639 7.83 25.60 0.34
C GLY A 639 8.19 26.59 -0.78
N GLU A 640 7.24 26.84 -1.70
CA GLU A 640 7.43 27.77 -2.81
C GLU A 640 7.56 29.22 -2.31
N PRO A 641 8.45 30.04 -2.95
CA PRO A 641 8.48 31.47 -2.69
C PRO A 641 7.14 32.13 -3.00
N ILE A 642 6.76 33.12 -2.24
CA ILE A 642 5.55 33.91 -2.50
C ILE A 642 5.82 34.88 -3.65
N PRO A 643 5.05 34.85 -4.73
CA PRO A 643 5.21 35.79 -5.83
C PRO A 643 5.03 37.26 -5.36
N ALA A 644 5.91 38.13 -5.77
CA ALA A 644 5.77 39.55 -5.48
C ALA A 644 4.56 40.15 -6.19
N SER A 645 3.75 40.91 -5.48
CA SER A 645 2.59 41.62 -6.03
C SER A 645 2.98 42.96 -6.72
N ILE A 646 4.19 43.45 -6.47
CA ILE A 646 4.71 44.70 -7.00
C ILE A 646 5.98 44.39 -7.80
N ILE A 647 6.08 44.92 -9.03
CA ILE A 647 7.21 44.71 -9.92
C ILE A 647 7.92 46.05 -10.13
N PRO A 648 9.25 46.09 -9.98
CA PRO A 648 10.16 45.02 -9.58
C PRO A 648 10.05 44.71 -8.09
N PRO A 649 10.30 43.42 -7.70
CA PRO A 649 10.33 43.05 -6.30
C PRO A 649 11.50 43.67 -5.56
N GLU A 650 11.37 43.90 -4.27
CA GLU A 650 12.49 44.21 -3.41
C GLU A 650 13.41 42.99 -3.22
N PRO A 651 14.71 43.18 -2.95
CA PRO A 651 15.64 42.09 -2.71
C PRO A 651 15.14 41.18 -1.55
N GLY A 652 14.93 39.91 -1.87
CA GLY A 652 14.44 38.90 -0.91
C GLY A 652 12.93 38.96 -0.59
N GLU A 653 12.16 39.80 -1.28
CA GLU A 653 10.70 39.84 -1.15
C GLU A 653 10.07 38.53 -1.56
N GLY A 654 9.24 37.95 -0.69
CA GLY A 654 8.58 36.66 -0.92
C GLY A 654 9.49 35.44 -0.79
N ALA A 655 10.82 35.63 -0.74
CA ALA A 655 11.76 34.52 -0.55
C ALA A 655 11.78 34.08 0.93
N TRP A 656 11.65 32.80 1.16
CA TRP A 656 11.68 32.23 2.50
C TRP A 656 13.11 32.13 3.04
N ARG A 657 13.31 32.60 4.25
CA ARG A 657 14.50 32.35 5.06
C ARG A 657 14.14 31.30 6.11
N THR A 658 14.83 30.18 6.10
CA THR A 658 14.60 29.10 7.05
C THR A 658 15.53 29.20 8.24
N GLN A 659 15.05 28.73 9.39
CA GLN A 659 15.82 28.60 10.61
C GLN A 659 15.68 27.16 11.13
N GLY A 660 16.83 26.50 11.33
CA GLY A 660 16.91 25.21 11.98
C GLY A 660 16.82 25.36 13.49
N LEU A 661 16.41 24.32 14.17
CA LEU A 661 16.46 24.21 15.63
C LEU A 661 17.63 23.28 16.00
N GLU A 662 18.43 23.68 16.97
CA GLU A 662 19.65 22.95 17.40
C GLU A 662 19.48 21.45 17.65
N GLN A 663 18.29 20.99 18.03
CA GLN A 663 18.05 19.59 18.39
C GLN A 663 17.20 18.84 17.37
N HIS A 664 16.67 19.50 16.36
CA HIS A 664 15.76 18.91 15.37
C HIS A 664 16.37 18.77 13.98
N GLY A 665 17.53 19.44 13.73
CA GLY A 665 18.19 19.37 12.43
C GLY A 665 17.26 19.79 11.28
N TRP A 666 17.09 18.92 10.35
CA TRP A 666 16.27 19.09 9.17
C TRP A 666 15.01 18.19 9.23
N PRO A 667 13.81 18.56 8.77
CA PRO A 667 13.42 19.80 8.07
C PRO A 667 13.38 21.04 8.98
N PRO A 668 13.49 22.27 8.38
CA PRO A 668 13.38 23.51 9.14
C PRO A 668 12.02 23.62 9.85
N ALA A 669 12.02 24.08 11.08
CA ALA A 669 10.80 24.27 11.87
C ALA A 669 10.14 25.61 11.61
N ILE A 670 10.92 26.60 11.16
CA ILE A 670 10.50 27.98 11.01
C ILE A 670 10.97 28.51 9.67
N ALA A 671 10.11 29.25 8.99
CA ALA A 671 10.47 30.04 7.81
C ALA A 671 9.89 31.43 7.94
N THR A 672 10.64 32.46 7.52
CA THR A 672 10.23 33.86 7.58
C THR A 672 10.37 34.52 6.23
N THR A 673 9.51 35.48 5.90
CA THR A 673 9.63 36.34 4.73
C THR A 673 8.95 37.67 4.95
N ASN A 674 9.22 38.63 4.08
CA ASN A 674 8.55 39.92 4.04
C ASN A 674 8.04 40.16 2.62
N LEU A 675 6.92 40.82 2.49
CA LEU A 675 6.36 41.16 1.17
C LEU A 675 5.49 42.43 1.23
N ARG A 676 5.28 43.02 0.06
CA ARG A 676 4.32 44.08 -0.19
C ARG A 676 3.11 43.52 -0.89
N PRO A 677 2.05 43.14 -0.15
CA PRO A 677 0.98 42.28 -0.69
C PRO A 677 0.04 43.03 -1.64
N GLU A 678 0.01 44.38 -1.61
CA GLU A 678 -0.98 45.16 -2.36
C GLU A 678 -0.34 46.28 -3.19
N PRO A 679 -0.50 46.28 -4.52
CA PRO A 679 0.06 47.33 -5.40
C PRO A 679 -0.48 48.73 -5.11
N THR A 680 -1.71 48.89 -4.61
CA THR A 680 -2.32 50.15 -4.25
C THR A 680 -1.77 50.72 -2.95
N ARG A 681 -0.99 49.94 -2.19
CA ARG A 681 -0.36 50.31 -0.93
C ARG A 681 1.14 49.97 -0.92
N PRO A 682 1.97 50.58 -1.83
CA PRO A 682 3.36 50.17 -2.02
C PRO A 682 4.26 50.38 -0.80
N GLY A 683 3.88 51.26 0.13
CA GLY A 683 4.57 51.46 1.39
C GLY A 683 4.16 50.50 2.53
N THR A 684 3.20 49.60 2.30
CA THR A 684 2.79 48.66 3.30
C THR A 684 3.63 47.39 3.20
N ARG A 685 4.27 46.96 4.29
CA ARG A 685 5.03 45.73 4.37
C ARG A 685 4.41 44.81 5.41
N VAL A 686 4.35 43.53 5.06
CA VAL A 686 3.86 42.45 5.92
C VAL A 686 4.98 41.44 6.13
N GLY A 687 5.33 41.22 7.40
CA GLY A 687 6.21 40.13 7.82
C GLY A 687 5.40 38.88 8.05
N ILE A 688 5.88 37.73 7.55
CA ILE A 688 5.24 36.44 7.73
C ILE A 688 6.22 35.48 8.40
N VAL A 689 5.73 34.76 9.40
CA VAL A 689 6.39 33.60 10.02
C VAL A 689 5.55 32.37 9.72
N LYS A 690 6.16 31.33 9.18
CA LYS A 690 5.53 30.03 8.93
C LYS A 690 6.16 28.99 9.83
N LEU A 691 5.32 28.22 10.52
CA LEU A 691 5.75 27.20 11.47
C LEU A 691 5.24 25.82 11.03
N ASP A 692 6.13 24.83 11.17
CA ASP A 692 5.76 23.42 11.00
C ASP A 692 5.28 22.84 12.35
N PRO A 693 3.98 22.49 12.51
CA PRO A 693 3.45 22.03 13.78
C PRO A 693 4.00 20.66 14.24
N ARG A 694 4.65 19.92 13.34
CA ARG A 694 5.29 18.63 13.67
C ARG A 694 6.62 18.86 14.38
N MET A 695 7.22 20.04 14.22
CA MET A 695 8.52 20.42 14.77
C MET A 695 8.40 21.29 16.01
N VAL A 696 7.26 21.94 16.22
CA VAL A 696 7.00 22.82 17.35
C VAL A 696 5.67 22.46 18.01
N ARG A 697 5.64 22.44 19.33
CA ARG A 697 4.42 22.22 20.11
C ARG A 697 4.25 23.26 21.20
N ALA A 698 3.04 23.44 21.67
CA ALA A 698 2.83 24.21 22.88
C ALA A 698 3.41 23.47 24.11
N PRO A 699 4.05 24.18 25.05
CA PRO A 699 4.50 23.57 26.30
C PRO A 699 3.28 23.04 27.09
N ARG A 700 3.45 21.89 27.74
CA ARG A 700 2.41 21.36 28.62
C ARG A 700 2.30 22.22 29.89
N PRO A 701 1.10 22.35 30.51
CA PRO A 701 0.96 23.04 31.78
C PRO A 701 1.92 22.45 32.83
N GLY A 702 2.79 23.30 33.40
CA GLY A 702 3.76 22.89 34.42
C GLY A 702 5.08 22.31 33.87
N GLU A 703 5.24 22.22 32.54
CA GLU A 703 6.50 21.76 31.93
C GLU A 703 7.60 22.78 32.14
N THR A 704 8.66 22.36 32.83
CA THR A 704 9.88 23.16 33.06
C THR A 704 10.99 22.63 32.17
N GLY A 705 11.76 23.53 31.50
CA GLY A 705 12.90 23.15 30.67
C GLY A 705 12.59 23.00 29.19
N ALA A 706 11.34 23.18 28.74
CA ALA A 706 11.05 23.25 27.33
C ALA A 706 11.79 24.44 26.69
N LYS A 707 12.55 24.17 25.61
CA LYS A 707 13.26 25.22 24.88
C LYS A 707 12.25 26.06 24.10
N ARG A 708 12.15 27.34 24.43
CA ARG A 708 11.23 28.26 23.71
C ARG A 708 11.80 28.57 22.34
N VAL A 709 10.99 28.32 21.31
CA VAL A 709 11.34 28.52 19.90
C VAL A 709 10.64 29.75 19.36
N VAL A 710 9.36 29.91 19.67
CA VAL A 710 8.54 31.06 19.35
C VAL A 710 7.76 31.43 20.59
N GLU A 711 7.73 32.69 20.96
CA GLU A 711 6.89 33.19 22.03
C GLU A 711 5.86 34.16 21.44
N PHE A 712 4.59 33.81 21.56
CA PHE A 712 3.48 34.73 21.26
C PHE A 712 3.09 35.44 22.55
N ARG A 713 3.42 36.72 22.66
CA ARG A 713 2.97 37.53 23.79
C ARG A 713 1.59 38.08 23.46
N THR A 714 0.56 37.50 24.06
CA THR A 714 -0.81 37.99 23.92
C THR A 714 -1.02 39.27 24.74
N PRO A 715 -1.57 40.34 24.15
CA PRO A 715 -2.07 41.45 24.95
C PRO A 715 -3.17 40.95 25.90
N ALA A 716 -3.35 41.66 27.04
CA ALA A 716 -4.40 41.31 28.01
C ALA A 716 -5.71 41.04 27.27
N LEU A 717 -6.28 39.86 27.49
CA LEU A 717 -7.50 39.37 26.83
C LEU A 717 -8.65 40.35 27.06
N GLY A 718 -9.15 40.98 26.00
CA GLY A 718 -10.46 41.66 26.04
C GLY A 718 -11.57 40.66 26.36
N LYS A 719 -12.54 41.06 27.18
CA LYS A 719 -13.67 40.20 27.60
C LYS A 719 -14.52 39.69 26.42
N ASP A 720 -14.34 40.27 25.24
CA ASP A 720 -15.13 39.99 24.04
C ASP A 720 -14.46 39.00 23.04
N MET A 721 -13.26 38.47 23.35
CA MET A 721 -12.56 37.53 22.50
C MET A 721 -12.95 36.10 22.85
N ALA A 722 -13.89 35.56 22.12
CA ALA A 722 -14.43 34.24 22.36
C ALA A 722 -13.63 33.12 21.66
N ASN A 723 -12.93 33.43 20.54
CA ASN A 723 -12.17 32.46 19.80
C ASN A 723 -10.69 32.41 20.25
N ALA A 724 -10.12 31.25 20.20
CA ALA A 724 -8.73 31.02 20.59
C ALA A 724 -7.98 30.14 19.57
N LEU A 725 -6.65 30.30 19.55
CA LEU A 725 -5.74 29.32 18.97
C LEU A 725 -5.47 28.25 20.02
N TRP A 726 -5.70 27.02 19.63
CA TRP A 726 -5.48 25.81 20.42
C TRP A 726 -4.39 24.97 19.81
N HIS A 727 -3.69 24.20 20.64
CA HIS A 727 -2.79 23.14 20.23
C HIS A 727 -3.12 21.86 20.98
N GLY A 728 -3.46 20.81 20.26
CA GLY A 728 -3.68 19.46 20.78
C GLY A 728 -2.61 18.49 20.32
N GLU A 729 -2.39 17.41 21.05
CA GLU A 729 -1.37 16.42 20.69
C GLU A 729 -1.73 15.67 19.38
N THR A 730 -3.00 15.41 19.17
CA THR A 730 -3.53 14.70 17.99
C THR A 730 -4.12 15.64 16.95
N SER A 731 -4.73 16.73 17.38
CA SER A 731 -5.41 17.70 16.50
C SER A 731 -4.49 18.77 15.92
N GLY A 732 -3.24 18.90 16.43
CA GLY A 732 -2.35 19.99 16.04
C GLY A 732 -2.90 21.37 16.40
N PHE A 733 -2.62 22.37 15.54
CA PHE A 733 -3.16 23.73 15.72
C PHE A 733 -4.60 23.83 15.19
N SER A 734 -5.44 24.51 15.94
CA SER A 734 -6.83 24.77 15.55
C SER A 734 -7.32 26.11 16.11
N VAL A 735 -8.33 26.69 15.46
CA VAL A 735 -8.99 27.94 15.90
C VAL A 735 -10.45 27.63 16.21
N GLY A 736 -10.92 28.03 17.39
CA GLY A 736 -12.30 27.83 17.82
C GLY A 736 -12.61 28.34 19.21
N HIS A 737 -13.88 28.27 19.58
CA HIS A 737 -14.36 28.61 20.93
C HIS A 737 -13.95 27.55 21.96
N GLU A 738 -14.02 26.31 21.57
CA GLU A 738 -13.78 25.15 22.43
C GLU A 738 -12.47 24.46 22.05
N PRO A 739 -11.82 23.81 23.01
CA PRO A 739 -10.63 22.98 22.71
C PRO A 739 -11.02 21.80 21.80
N PRO A 740 -10.21 21.48 20.80
CA PRO A 740 -10.46 20.36 19.88
C PRO A 740 -10.37 19.00 20.56
N GLU A 741 -9.69 18.92 21.69
CA GLU A 741 -9.53 17.73 22.53
C GLU A 741 -9.36 18.14 24.01
N ALA A 742 -9.65 17.22 24.94
CA ALA A 742 -9.69 17.50 26.36
C ALA A 742 -8.38 18.05 26.97
N GLN A 743 -7.25 17.74 26.35
CA GLN A 743 -5.92 18.18 26.82
C GLN A 743 -5.29 19.28 25.95
N ALA A 744 -6.07 19.89 25.05
CA ALA A 744 -5.57 20.95 24.19
C ALA A 744 -5.15 22.20 25.00
N THR A 745 -3.98 22.74 24.66
CA THR A 745 -3.45 23.96 25.28
C THR A 745 -3.95 25.20 24.54
N ARG A 746 -4.52 26.16 25.27
CA ARG A 746 -4.89 27.48 24.72
C ARG A 746 -3.63 28.33 24.57
N ILE A 747 -3.34 28.78 23.33
CA ILE A 747 -2.16 29.58 23.03
C ILE A 747 -2.48 31.06 23.04
N SER A 748 -3.54 31.49 22.36
CA SER A 748 -3.91 32.89 22.24
C SER A 748 -5.42 33.07 22.03
N ALA A 749 -5.94 34.25 22.15
CA ALA A 749 -7.30 34.58 21.79
C ALA A 749 -7.36 35.76 20.81
N GLY A 750 -8.35 35.80 19.95
CA GLY A 750 -8.50 36.81 18.91
C GLY A 750 -9.92 36.81 18.29
N TYR A 751 -10.05 37.52 17.17
CA TYR A 751 -11.32 37.67 16.44
C TYR A 751 -11.29 36.77 15.20
N VAL A 752 -12.36 36.08 14.91
CA VAL A 752 -12.53 35.42 13.60
C VAL A 752 -12.92 36.43 12.52
N ALA A 753 -12.71 36.07 11.25
CA ALA A 753 -12.85 36.97 10.10
C ALA A 753 -14.24 37.67 9.99
N SER A 754 -15.31 37.08 10.52
CA SER A 754 -16.66 37.63 10.54
C SER A 754 -16.90 38.69 11.62
N GLU A 755 -16.01 38.85 12.58
CA GLU A 755 -16.15 39.75 13.71
C GLU A 755 -15.62 41.16 13.38
N ARG A 756 -16.29 42.19 13.87
CA ARG A 756 -15.89 43.59 13.63
C ARG A 756 -14.48 43.92 14.10
N GLY A 757 -14.00 43.27 15.15
CA GLY A 757 -12.64 43.43 15.66
C GLY A 757 -11.56 42.97 14.66
N ALA A 758 -11.88 42.07 13.73
CA ALA A 758 -10.95 41.62 12.70
C ALA A 758 -10.56 42.74 11.71
N LEU A 759 -11.45 43.70 11.43
CA LEU A 759 -11.15 44.80 10.51
C LEU A 759 -10.09 45.77 11.04
N ALA A 760 -10.00 45.93 12.37
CA ALA A 760 -9.00 46.75 13.03
C ALA A 760 -7.67 46.00 13.30
N ALA A 761 -7.58 44.74 12.88
CA ALA A 761 -6.43 43.92 13.16
C ALA A 761 -5.18 44.35 12.38
N THR A 762 -4.03 44.35 13.05
CA THR A 762 -2.71 44.62 12.47
C THR A 762 -1.84 43.36 12.40
N ALA A 763 -2.33 42.25 12.95
CA ALA A 763 -1.74 40.91 12.83
C ALA A 763 -2.83 39.82 12.76
N ALA A 764 -2.48 38.70 12.15
CA ALA A 764 -3.36 37.55 12.06
C ALA A 764 -2.54 36.24 12.08
N ILE A 765 -3.18 35.17 12.58
CA ILE A 765 -2.70 33.80 12.42
C ILE A 765 -3.63 33.11 11.43
N GLY A 766 -3.06 32.30 10.53
CA GLY A 766 -3.77 31.42 9.61
C GLY A 766 -3.27 29.99 9.73
N ILE A 767 -4.13 29.03 9.48
CA ILE A 767 -3.78 27.61 9.41
C ILE A 767 -4.22 27.11 8.04
N ASP A 768 -3.29 26.50 7.28
CA ASP A 768 -3.59 25.90 6.00
C ASP A 768 -4.05 24.42 6.13
N ARG A 769 -4.43 23.80 5.01
CA ARG A 769 -4.86 22.38 4.96
C ARG A 769 -3.80 21.40 5.41
N ALA A 770 -2.53 21.77 5.34
CA ALA A 770 -1.42 20.98 5.82
C ALA A 770 -1.14 21.17 7.32
N ASN A 771 -2.02 21.89 8.01
CA ASN A 771 -1.87 22.32 9.40
C ASN A 771 -0.63 23.16 9.65
N MET A 772 -0.03 23.79 8.60
CA MET A 772 1.03 24.78 8.79
C MET A 772 0.44 26.05 9.36
N LEU A 773 1.11 26.60 10.36
CA LEU A 773 0.68 27.82 11.02
C LEU A 773 1.42 29.04 10.42
N PHE A 774 0.67 30.03 9.97
CA PHE A 774 1.17 31.30 9.48
C PHE A 774 0.85 32.40 10.48
N TYR A 775 1.83 33.17 10.86
CA TYR A 775 1.65 34.41 11.56
C TYR A 775 2.04 35.58 10.65
N ALA A 776 1.09 36.43 10.29
CA ALA A 776 1.30 37.60 9.44
C ALA A 776 1.05 38.88 10.24
N ARG A 777 1.93 39.86 10.09
CA ARG A 777 1.75 41.19 10.72
C ARG A 777 2.15 42.32 9.77
N VAL A 778 1.44 43.42 9.86
CA VAL A 778 1.85 44.66 9.17
C VAL A 778 3.03 45.27 9.95
N THR A 779 4.19 45.35 9.29
CA THR A 779 5.44 45.90 9.87
C THR A 779 5.65 47.34 9.54
N GLU A 780 5.17 47.81 8.38
CA GLU A 780 5.26 49.21 7.92
C GLU A 780 4.01 49.60 7.14
N GLY A 781 3.73 50.91 7.10
CA GLY A 781 2.61 51.47 6.32
C GLY A 781 1.22 51.01 6.78
N SER A 782 1.05 50.77 8.06
CA SER A 782 -0.25 50.35 8.66
C SER A 782 -1.31 51.43 8.42
N LYS A 783 -2.51 50.97 8.07
CA LYS A 783 -3.72 51.78 7.92
C LYS A 783 -4.83 51.18 8.80
N PRO A 784 -5.09 51.73 9.97
CA PRO A 784 -6.16 51.27 10.86
C PRO A 784 -7.49 51.13 10.14
N GLY A 785 -8.19 50.00 10.35
CA GLY A 785 -9.48 49.70 9.73
C GLY A 785 -9.43 49.05 8.35
N SER A 786 -8.25 48.94 7.70
CA SER A 786 -8.06 48.24 6.41
C SER A 786 -7.02 47.15 6.43
N ASP A 787 -6.19 47.11 7.45
CA ASP A 787 -5.11 46.08 7.54
C ASP A 787 -5.65 44.66 7.77
N GLY A 788 -6.75 44.52 8.49
CA GLY A 788 -7.40 43.24 8.69
C GLY A 788 -7.88 42.58 7.38
N ALA A 789 -8.46 43.41 6.48
CA ALA A 789 -8.88 42.93 5.16
C ALA A 789 -7.65 42.51 4.29
N LEU A 790 -6.56 43.30 4.37
CA LEU A 790 -5.29 42.98 3.70
C LEU A 790 -4.72 41.65 4.18
N LEU A 791 -4.64 41.46 5.50
CA LEU A 791 -4.10 40.24 6.11
C LEU A 791 -4.97 39.03 5.77
N ARG A 792 -6.30 39.20 5.74
CA ARG A 792 -7.23 38.16 5.32
C ARG A 792 -6.96 37.71 3.89
N ALA A 793 -6.97 38.66 2.94
CA ALA A 793 -6.73 38.34 1.52
C ALA A 793 -5.38 37.66 1.32
N LEU A 794 -4.35 38.11 2.05
CA LEU A 794 -3.03 37.51 2.02
C LEU A 794 -3.04 36.06 2.51
N LEU A 795 -3.58 35.80 3.70
CA LEU A 795 -3.64 34.45 4.27
C LEU A 795 -4.51 33.49 3.43
N GLU A 796 -5.62 33.98 2.87
CA GLU A 796 -6.44 33.22 1.91
C GLU A 796 -5.60 32.85 0.65
N SER A 797 -4.80 33.78 0.13
CA SER A 797 -3.91 33.49 -1.01
C SER A 797 -2.81 32.47 -0.68
N LEU A 798 -2.44 32.33 0.59
CA LEU A 798 -1.51 31.33 1.10
C LEU A 798 -2.16 29.99 1.43
N GLY A 799 -3.48 29.85 1.20
CA GLY A 799 -4.22 28.61 1.41
C GLY A 799 -4.72 28.40 2.84
N CYS A 800 -4.70 29.44 3.68
CA CYS A 800 -5.24 29.34 5.04
C CYS A 800 -6.78 29.25 5.01
N GLU A 801 -7.32 28.27 5.71
CA GLU A 801 -8.77 28.05 5.82
C GLU A 801 -9.35 28.59 7.11
N THR A 802 -8.57 28.58 8.17
CA THR A 802 -8.96 29.15 9.47
C THR A 802 -8.05 30.29 9.85
N MET A 803 -8.61 31.35 10.41
CA MET A 803 -7.86 32.57 10.73
C MET A 803 -8.31 33.19 12.04
N LEU A 804 -7.37 33.77 12.77
CA LEU A 804 -7.57 34.50 14.01
C LEU A 804 -6.86 35.86 13.92
N PHE A 805 -7.56 36.95 14.20
CA PHE A 805 -7.11 38.32 13.99
C PHE A 805 -6.87 39.04 15.31
N PHE A 806 -5.85 39.91 15.35
CA PHE A 806 -5.40 40.63 16.54
C PHE A 806 -5.34 42.10 16.27
N PRO A 807 -6.02 42.94 17.07
CA PRO A 807 -6.04 44.43 16.92
C PRO A 807 -4.63 45.04 17.13
N ARG A 808 -3.82 44.38 17.92
CA ARG A 808 -2.40 44.74 18.14
C ARG A 808 -1.54 43.58 17.76
N PRO A 809 -0.32 43.80 17.18
CA PRO A 809 0.55 42.70 16.86
C PRO A 809 0.87 41.91 18.13
N LEU A 810 0.80 40.58 18.00
CA LEU A 810 1.36 39.70 19.00
C LEU A 810 2.88 39.97 18.98
N GLY A 811 3.48 40.27 20.12
CA GLY A 811 4.92 40.20 20.22
C GLY A 811 5.37 38.78 19.87
N ALA A 812 5.90 38.59 18.69
CA ALA A 812 6.50 37.29 18.32
C ALA A 812 8.00 37.45 18.45
N GLU A 813 8.59 36.77 19.42
CA GLU A 813 10.03 36.66 19.57
C GLU A 813 10.45 35.28 19.08
N LEU A 814 11.35 35.26 18.10
CA LEU A 814 11.98 34.03 17.63
C LEU A 814 13.29 33.86 18.43
N ALA A 815 13.37 32.81 19.23
CA ALA A 815 14.62 32.45 19.86
C ALA A 815 15.54 31.78 18.82
N ALA A 816 16.52 32.50 18.33
CA ALA A 816 17.54 31.93 17.45
C ALA A 816 18.56 31.12 18.28
N PRO A 817 19.01 29.96 17.82
CA PRO A 817 20.14 29.25 18.43
C PRO A 817 21.39 30.15 18.36
N GLY A 818 22.00 30.42 19.49
CA GLY A 818 23.25 31.22 19.58
C GLY A 818 23.13 32.73 19.42
N ALA A 819 21.92 33.30 19.34
CA ALA A 819 21.74 34.75 19.37
C ALA A 819 21.65 35.22 20.81
N GLU A 820 22.57 36.06 21.24
CA GLU A 820 22.55 36.71 22.58
C GLU A 820 21.47 37.81 22.74
N ALA A 821 20.76 38.13 21.64
CA ALA A 821 19.65 39.07 21.68
C ALA A 821 18.44 38.52 20.90
N PRO A 822 17.23 38.60 21.47
CA PRO A 822 16.04 38.32 20.70
C PRO A 822 15.94 39.26 19.50
N VAL A 823 15.57 38.74 18.32
CA VAL A 823 15.17 39.62 17.22
C VAL A 823 13.83 40.24 17.58
N GLY A 824 13.89 41.11 18.58
CA GLY A 824 12.76 41.92 18.98
C GLY A 824 12.56 43.02 17.95
N THR A 825 11.38 43.09 17.41
CA THR A 825 10.95 44.32 16.77
C THR A 825 10.59 45.31 17.87
N PRO A 826 11.03 46.54 17.80
CA PRO A 826 10.62 47.54 18.78
C PRO A 826 9.09 47.67 18.80
N GLY A 827 8.55 47.80 20.00
CA GLY A 827 7.14 47.81 20.33
C GLY A 827 6.29 48.81 19.64
#